data_d3aef7d9f2e7898e4d69e3d1a1ecfec3
#
_entry.id   d3aef7d9f2e7898e4d69e3d1a1ecfec3
#
_cell.length_a   1.000
_cell.length_b   1.000
_cell.length_c   1.000
_cell.angle_alpha   90.00
_cell.angle_beta   90.00
_cell.angle_gamma   90.00
#
_symmetry.space_group_name_H-M   'P 1'
#
loop_
_entity.id
_entity.type
_entity.pdbx_description
1 polymer ?
#
loop_
_entity_poly.entity_id
_entity_poly.type
_entity_poly.pdbx_seq_one_letter_code
_entity_poly.pdbx_strand_id
1 'polypeptide(L)'
;MKIIKLIFACLSLVGFISCDDFLDREPESLLSPETYFTNSSQLKAYADRMYPDILPSHSNAGNFYGIYGIDSYTDNQAGAEAHNMYADGLWKVPNTEDDDWYFYWIYQTNFFLSNVLPKFGNDLSGAENTIEGSLSEIKHYIGEVYFLRACEYFKRYWKFGDFPIVTEPLSDDRDALITANKRMPRNEVARFILSDLDKAATLMNDLQMSSVRINKDAALLLKSRVALYEGTWLKYFKGTAFVPNGDGWPGKSKDYNANYQYPSGSIDDEIAYFLEQSMEAAKEVAEKYKGSLTINTGVLQQSSTESENPYYNMFSSQDLSSYPEVLLWREYGRSLVTHAVDIAANQGNNRIGVTRGLVNNFLMADGTPVYTNGSYSDGNGYYMGDKTIHDVRQNRDSRLTIFLKEPGQKNILYEDPEGTEAWLEEPYPMITSVDDQRGYLTGYALRKGGSFDQANYLNMNSYSASICYRATEALLNYMEACYEKNHSLDNSAKEYWQIIRKRANVDSDFEKTISKTDMSKESENDWGAYSANRLIDATLYNIRRERRCELMAEGLRFMDLCRWRAMDQMITNPYFIEGFHLWNTPMEGWYDDLLADGSNEATVSSPTLSEYLRPYQKNSNQKCYNGYTWHMAHYLTPIMYKQFLITISTGNNVDDSPLYQNPYWPTAADQPAEK
;
A
#
# COMPACT_ATOMS: atom_id res chain seq x y z
N MET A 1 68.19 51.59 -12.26
CA MET A 1 67.67 50.80 -11.09
C MET A 1 66.57 51.51 -10.27
N LYS A 2 66.48 52.83 -10.23
CA LYS A 2 65.40 53.51 -9.43
C LYS A 2 64.06 53.53 -10.16
N ILE A 3 63.99 53.56 -11.48
CA ILE A 3 62.75 53.56 -12.30
C ILE A 3 62.09 52.19 -12.30
N ILE A 4 62.85 51.08 -12.31
CA ILE A 4 62.30 49.71 -12.26
C ILE A 4 61.66 49.38 -10.91
N LYS A 5 62.16 49.95 -9.81
CA LYS A 5 61.58 49.80 -8.46
C LYS A 5 60.29 50.58 -8.31
N LEU A 6 60.09 51.70 -9.01
CA LEU A 6 58.87 52.47 -8.99
C LEU A 6 57.75 51.80 -9.80
N ILE A 7 58.09 51.18 -10.90
CA ILE A 7 57.13 50.40 -11.75
C ILE A 7 56.65 49.12 -11.00
N PHE A 8 57.52 48.46 -10.24
CA PHE A 8 57.12 47.31 -9.43
C PHE A 8 56.25 47.72 -8.22
N ALA A 9 56.48 48.88 -7.62
CA ALA A 9 55.66 49.41 -6.54
C ALA A 9 54.27 49.89 -7.03
N CYS A 10 54.14 50.41 -8.25
CA CYS A 10 52.87 50.77 -8.81
C CYS A 10 52.07 49.54 -9.31
N LEU A 11 52.72 48.48 -9.80
CA LEU A 11 52.04 47.24 -10.16
C LEU A 11 51.54 46.43 -8.94
N SER A 12 52.16 46.57 -7.77
CA SER A 12 51.70 45.93 -6.54
C SER A 12 50.57 46.69 -5.84
N LEU A 13 50.27 47.96 -6.17
CA LEU A 13 49.13 48.68 -5.61
C LEU A 13 47.82 48.52 -6.45
N VAL A 14 47.89 48.01 -7.70
CA VAL A 14 46.71 47.76 -8.51
C VAL A 14 46.12 46.36 -8.29
N GLY A 15 46.85 45.50 -7.55
CA GLY A 15 46.45 44.12 -7.28
C GLY A 15 45.52 43.90 -6.07
N PHE A 16 45.09 44.95 -5.37
CA PHE A 16 44.19 44.86 -4.21
C PHE A 16 42.84 45.56 -4.38
N ILE A 17 42.43 45.87 -5.59
CA ILE A 17 40.99 46.09 -5.86
C ILE A 17 40.45 44.69 -6.18
N SER A 18 40.33 43.89 -5.15
CA SER A 18 39.57 42.66 -5.19
C SER A 18 38.13 43.04 -5.48
N CYS A 19 37.60 42.56 -6.57
CA CYS A 19 36.16 42.59 -6.81
C CYS A 19 35.49 41.71 -5.78
N ASP A 20 35.16 42.22 -4.61
CA ASP A 20 34.25 41.54 -3.66
C ASP A 20 32.90 41.27 -4.34
N ASP A 21 32.49 42.16 -5.27
CA ASP A 21 31.28 42.02 -6.07
C ASP A 21 31.29 40.86 -7.10
N PHE A 22 32.46 40.25 -7.42
CA PHE A 22 32.53 39.14 -8.39
C PHE A 22 32.41 37.78 -7.73
N LEU A 23 32.75 37.68 -6.44
CA LEU A 23 32.61 36.44 -5.67
C LEU A 23 31.26 36.30 -5.01
N ASP A 24 30.54 37.41 -4.81
CA ASP A 24 29.18 37.44 -4.26
C ASP A 24 28.07 37.38 -5.33
N ARG A 25 28.41 37.37 -6.62
CA ARG A 25 27.42 37.04 -7.65
C ARG A 25 27.14 35.55 -7.64
N GLU A 26 25.96 35.20 -7.16
CA GLU A 26 25.41 33.88 -7.43
C GLU A 26 25.50 33.59 -8.94
N PRO A 27 25.93 32.38 -9.34
CA PRO A 27 25.93 32.02 -10.75
C PRO A 27 24.55 32.25 -11.36
N GLU A 28 24.45 33.00 -12.45
CA GLU A 28 23.18 33.28 -13.17
C GLU A 28 22.48 31.98 -13.62
N SER A 29 23.11 30.83 -13.51
CA SER A 29 22.55 29.49 -13.76
C SER A 29 21.97 28.79 -12.54
N LEU A 30 22.12 29.34 -11.31
CA LEU A 30 21.45 28.85 -10.12
C LEU A 30 20.12 29.57 -9.97
N LEU A 31 19.00 28.86 -10.23
CA LEU A 31 17.68 29.33 -9.88
C LEU A 31 17.61 29.49 -8.36
N SER A 32 17.73 30.75 -7.88
CA SER A 32 17.58 31.02 -6.44
C SER A 32 16.08 30.87 -6.08
N PRO A 33 15.76 30.48 -4.83
CA PRO A 33 14.35 30.41 -4.38
C PRO A 33 13.61 31.72 -4.53
N GLU A 34 14.28 32.87 -4.47
CA GLU A 34 13.70 34.22 -4.63
C GLU A 34 13.23 34.44 -6.06
N THR A 35 13.96 33.94 -7.06
CA THR A 35 13.65 34.10 -8.49
C THR A 35 12.80 32.96 -9.06
N TYR A 36 12.67 31.86 -8.34
CA TYR A 36 11.76 30.75 -8.65
C TYR A 36 10.46 30.90 -7.85
N PHE A 37 9.44 30.15 -8.17
CA PHE A 37 8.08 30.23 -7.58
C PHE A 37 7.41 31.61 -7.77
N THR A 38 7.56 32.20 -8.95
CA THR A 38 6.96 33.49 -9.29
C THR A 38 5.69 33.39 -10.13
N ASN A 39 5.41 32.19 -10.70
CA ASN A 39 4.21 31.95 -11.51
C ASN A 39 3.67 30.52 -11.34
N SER A 40 2.39 30.31 -11.72
CA SER A 40 1.69 29.03 -11.57
C SER A 40 2.37 27.86 -12.31
N SER A 41 3.03 28.10 -13.45
CA SER A 41 3.73 27.06 -14.21
C SER A 41 4.95 26.51 -13.47
N GLN A 42 5.66 27.35 -12.72
CA GLN A 42 6.79 26.91 -11.90
C GLN A 42 6.33 26.10 -10.69
N LEU A 43 5.19 26.48 -10.08
CA LEU A 43 4.58 25.68 -9.00
C LEU A 43 4.19 24.29 -9.51
N LYS A 44 3.53 24.26 -10.70
CA LYS A 44 3.16 22.99 -11.36
C LYS A 44 4.38 22.12 -11.62
N ALA A 45 5.42 22.66 -12.25
CA ALA A 45 6.63 21.89 -12.59
C ALA A 45 7.32 21.31 -11.36
N TYR A 46 7.31 22.04 -10.23
CA TYR A 46 7.87 21.54 -8.98
C TYR A 46 7.03 20.40 -8.37
N ALA A 47 5.70 20.53 -8.39
CA ALA A 47 4.80 19.46 -7.94
C ALA A 47 4.93 18.22 -8.82
N ASP A 48 4.93 18.38 -10.16
CA ASP A 48 5.03 17.29 -11.14
C ASP A 48 6.25 16.40 -10.90
N ARG A 49 7.40 16.99 -10.51
CA ARG A 49 8.64 16.25 -10.22
C ARG A 49 8.49 15.21 -9.11
N MET A 50 7.58 15.44 -8.16
CA MET A 50 7.41 14.59 -6.99
C MET A 50 6.45 13.41 -7.24
N TYR A 51 5.58 13.51 -8.24
CA TYR A 51 4.57 12.48 -8.55
C TYR A 51 5.12 11.06 -8.74
N PRO A 52 6.18 10.87 -9.57
CA PRO A 52 6.69 9.54 -9.86
C PRO A 52 7.18 8.77 -8.63
N ASP A 53 7.70 9.47 -7.62
CA ASP A 53 8.34 8.85 -6.46
C ASP A 53 7.41 8.77 -5.25
N ILE A 54 6.43 9.68 -5.15
CA ILE A 54 5.55 9.75 -3.99
C ILE A 54 4.25 8.97 -4.20
N LEU A 55 3.62 9.07 -5.38
CA LEU A 55 2.34 8.39 -5.62
C LEU A 55 2.52 6.88 -5.83
N PRO A 56 1.58 6.04 -5.31
CA PRO A 56 1.57 4.61 -5.64
C PRO A 56 1.51 4.40 -7.15
N SER A 57 2.33 3.52 -7.68
CA SER A 57 2.34 3.24 -9.11
C SER A 57 2.98 1.90 -9.43
N HIS A 58 2.77 1.39 -10.65
CA HIS A 58 3.43 0.18 -11.11
C HIS A 58 4.96 0.29 -11.06
N SER A 59 5.51 1.47 -11.37
CA SER A 59 6.96 1.67 -11.44
C SER A 59 7.66 1.71 -10.08
N ASN A 60 6.97 2.12 -9.01
CA ASN A 60 7.55 2.22 -7.68
C ASN A 60 7.10 1.12 -6.70
N ALA A 61 6.40 0.09 -7.20
CA ALA A 61 5.91 -1.01 -6.38
C ALA A 61 6.99 -2.03 -5.96
N GLY A 62 8.21 -1.91 -6.47
CA GLY A 62 9.33 -2.77 -6.10
C GLY A 62 9.31 -4.19 -6.71
N ASN A 63 8.36 -4.49 -7.60
CA ASN A 63 8.28 -5.76 -8.31
C ASN A 63 7.69 -5.57 -9.71
N PHE A 64 7.91 -6.53 -10.62
CA PHE A 64 7.44 -6.42 -12.02
C PHE A 64 5.93 -6.56 -12.18
N TYR A 65 5.23 -7.18 -11.23
CA TYR A 65 3.76 -7.21 -11.24
C TYR A 65 3.16 -5.88 -10.73
N GLY A 66 3.97 -4.89 -10.44
CA GLY A 66 3.55 -3.56 -10.04
C GLY A 66 2.74 -3.59 -8.74
N ILE A 67 1.72 -2.73 -8.64
CA ILE A 67 0.87 -2.68 -7.45
C ILE A 67 0.16 -4.01 -7.15
N TYR A 68 -0.07 -4.85 -8.16
CA TYR A 68 -0.78 -6.12 -8.00
C TYR A 68 0.05 -7.23 -7.34
N GLY A 69 1.37 -7.03 -7.19
CA GLY A 69 2.28 -7.95 -6.49
C GLY A 69 2.62 -7.55 -5.06
N ILE A 70 2.16 -6.40 -4.57
CA ILE A 70 2.51 -5.89 -3.22
C ILE A 70 2.00 -6.80 -2.10
N ASP A 71 0.84 -7.46 -2.29
CA ASP A 71 0.26 -8.36 -1.28
C ASP A 71 0.98 -9.70 -1.15
N SER A 72 2.10 -9.93 -1.86
CA SER A 72 2.85 -11.21 -1.89
C SER A 72 3.42 -11.68 -0.55
N TYR A 73 3.34 -10.85 0.48
CA TYR A 73 3.78 -11.17 1.85
C TYR A 73 2.62 -11.21 2.84
N THR A 74 1.41 -11.49 2.37
CA THR A 74 0.21 -11.55 3.20
C THR A 74 -0.50 -12.89 3.06
N ASP A 75 -1.66 -13.04 3.69
CA ASP A 75 -2.56 -14.17 3.47
C ASP A 75 -3.32 -14.10 2.13
N ASN A 76 -3.06 -13.10 1.28
CA ASN A 76 -3.63 -12.99 -0.08
C ASN A 76 -2.77 -13.65 -1.14
N GLN A 77 -1.46 -13.45 -1.09
CA GLN A 77 -0.54 -13.90 -2.13
C GLN A 77 0.75 -14.42 -1.51
N ALA A 78 1.39 -15.35 -2.20
CA ALA A 78 2.69 -15.92 -1.83
C ALA A 78 3.68 -15.80 -3.01
N GLY A 79 4.87 -15.29 -2.74
CA GLY A 79 5.98 -15.18 -3.70
C GLY A 79 6.98 -16.33 -3.59
N ALA A 80 8.08 -16.28 -4.36
CA ALA A 80 9.09 -17.33 -4.44
C ALA A 80 9.65 -17.76 -3.08
N GLU A 81 9.81 -16.81 -2.16
CA GLU A 81 10.30 -17.06 -0.79
C GLU A 81 9.37 -16.44 0.26
N ALA A 82 9.31 -17.08 1.41
CA ALA A 82 8.68 -16.50 2.59
C ALA A 82 9.46 -15.27 3.07
N HIS A 83 8.75 -14.23 3.52
CA HIS A 83 9.39 -13.03 4.03
C HIS A 83 10.03 -13.27 5.41
N ASN A 84 11.16 -12.64 5.68
CA ASN A 84 11.91 -12.78 6.94
C ASN A 84 11.07 -12.44 8.19
N MET A 85 10.08 -11.55 8.07
CA MET A 85 9.23 -11.16 9.21
C MET A 85 8.39 -12.33 9.79
N TYR A 86 8.20 -13.42 9.02
CA TYR A 86 7.46 -14.60 9.46
C TYR A 86 8.33 -15.76 9.92
N ALA A 87 9.65 -15.58 9.89
CA ALA A 87 10.61 -16.58 10.33
C ALA A 87 11.36 -16.08 11.57
N ASP A 88 11.32 -16.87 12.63
CA ASP A 88 11.92 -16.50 13.92
C ASP A 88 13.40 -16.10 13.78
N GLY A 89 13.77 -14.95 14.33
CA GLY A 89 15.13 -14.44 14.37
C GLY A 89 15.70 -13.92 13.04
N LEU A 90 14.95 -13.98 11.92
CA LEU A 90 15.47 -13.58 10.60
C LEU A 90 15.26 -12.08 10.29
N TRP A 91 14.24 -11.44 10.83
CA TRP A 91 14.13 -9.98 10.73
C TRP A 91 14.89 -9.33 11.88
N LYS A 92 15.83 -8.49 11.53
CA LYS A 92 16.80 -7.88 12.46
C LYS A 92 16.86 -6.40 12.26
N VAL A 93 17.34 -5.70 13.31
CA VAL A 93 17.63 -4.26 13.24
C VAL A 93 18.70 -4.00 12.18
N PRO A 94 18.45 -3.18 11.14
CA PRO A 94 19.45 -2.82 10.14
C PRO A 94 20.60 -2.03 10.76
N ASN A 95 21.82 -2.24 10.27
CA ASN A 95 22.99 -1.49 10.74
C ASN A 95 23.15 -0.14 10.01
N THR A 96 23.36 -0.18 8.69
CA THR A 96 23.74 1.00 7.89
C THR A 96 22.93 1.18 6.61
N GLU A 97 22.14 0.20 6.21
CA GLU A 97 21.38 0.18 4.96
C GLU A 97 19.90 0.01 5.26
N ASP A 98 19.18 1.13 5.24
CA ASP A 98 17.72 1.17 5.30
C ASP A 98 17.28 2.54 4.76
N ASP A 99 16.48 2.53 3.71
CA ASP A 99 15.97 3.72 3.06
C ASP A 99 14.63 4.20 3.66
N ASP A 100 14.08 3.49 4.64
CA ASP A 100 12.76 3.80 5.18
C ASP A 100 12.75 5.02 6.12
N TRP A 101 13.83 5.25 6.90
CA TRP A 101 14.00 6.46 7.71
C TRP A 101 14.59 7.60 6.87
N TYR A 102 13.75 8.19 6.02
CA TYR A 102 14.18 9.06 4.93
C TYR A 102 13.31 10.32 4.84
N PHE A 103 13.94 11.50 4.73
CA PHE A 103 13.28 12.81 4.82
C PHE A 103 13.36 13.65 3.55
N TYR A 104 13.95 13.15 2.46
CA TYR A 104 14.19 13.96 1.26
C TYR A 104 12.91 14.57 0.68
N TRP A 105 11.86 13.78 0.49
CA TRP A 105 10.61 14.31 -0.07
C TRP A 105 9.85 15.17 0.94
N ILE A 106 9.96 14.92 2.24
CA ILE A 106 9.48 15.83 3.31
C ILE A 106 10.21 17.17 3.21
N TYR A 107 11.53 17.16 3.06
CA TYR A 107 12.33 18.36 2.83
C TYR A 107 11.89 19.11 1.57
N GLN A 108 11.71 18.42 0.43
CA GLN A 108 11.31 19.04 -0.84
C GLN A 108 9.93 19.70 -0.76
N THR A 109 8.96 19.06 -0.09
CA THR A 109 7.64 19.66 0.13
C THR A 109 7.71 20.84 1.09
N ASN A 110 8.50 20.77 2.16
CA ASN A 110 8.72 21.88 3.08
C ASN A 110 9.43 23.05 2.39
N PHE A 111 10.45 22.77 1.56
CA PHE A 111 11.13 23.79 0.77
C PHE A 111 10.17 24.55 -0.14
N PHE A 112 9.29 23.84 -0.85
CA PHE A 112 8.24 24.49 -1.65
C PHE A 112 7.34 25.38 -0.77
N LEU A 113 6.76 24.83 0.30
CA LEU A 113 5.82 25.57 1.14
C LEU A 113 6.46 26.78 1.80
N SER A 114 7.70 26.68 2.30
CA SER A 114 8.43 27.79 2.93
C SER A 114 8.73 28.95 1.96
N ASN A 115 8.86 28.67 0.66
CA ASN A 115 9.13 29.70 -0.35
C ASN A 115 7.86 30.24 -1.02
N VAL A 116 6.79 29.46 -1.06
CA VAL A 116 5.53 29.81 -1.74
C VAL A 116 4.56 30.51 -0.81
N LEU A 117 4.38 30.02 0.43
CA LEU A 117 3.39 30.60 1.35
C LEU A 117 3.62 32.07 1.69
N PRO A 118 4.85 32.58 1.87
CA PRO A 118 5.07 34.03 2.05
C PRO A 118 4.64 34.88 0.86
N LYS A 119 4.62 34.33 -0.36
CA LYS A 119 4.17 35.01 -1.59
C LYS A 119 2.67 34.87 -1.84
N PHE A 120 2.06 33.77 -1.33
CA PHE A 120 0.65 33.46 -1.52
C PHE A 120 -0.24 34.01 -0.41
N GLY A 121 0.23 34.03 0.82
CA GLY A 121 -0.49 34.32 2.06
C GLY A 121 -0.58 33.11 2.95
N ASN A 122 -0.09 33.21 4.17
CA ASN A 122 -0.04 32.11 5.15
C ASN A 122 -1.43 31.65 5.64
N ASP A 123 -2.46 32.50 5.45
CA ASP A 123 -3.86 32.18 5.76
C ASP A 123 -4.53 31.30 4.69
N LEU A 124 -3.82 30.99 3.62
CA LEU A 124 -4.26 30.20 2.46
C LEU A 124 -5.45 30.79 1.70
N SER A 125 -5.87 32.01 1.98
CA SER A 125 -6.95 32.66 1.25
C SER A 125 -6.55 33.10 -0.16
N GLY A 126 -5.26 33.45 -0.34
CA GLY A 126 -4.70 34.04 -1.55
C GLY A 126 -5.00 35.54 -1.69
N ALA A 127 -5.50 36.19 -0.64
CA ALA A 127 -5.76 37.66 -0.66
C ALA A 127 -4.46 38.47 -0.80
N GLU A 128 -3.35 37.94 -0.30
CA GLU A 128 -2.01 38.55 -0.37
C GLU A 128 -1.16 37.98 -1.52
N ASN A 129 -1.76 37.21 -2.41
CA ASN A 129 -1.01 36.52 -3.47
C ASN A 129 -0.28 37.49 -4.42
N THR A 130 1.02 37.26 -4.59
CA THR A 130 1.90 37.97 -5.52
C THR A 130 2.42 37.05 -6.65
N ILE A 131 2.01 35.79 -6.68
CA ILE A 131 2.41 34.81 -7.71
C ILE A 131 1.57 35.05 -8.96
N GLU A 132 2.20 35.12 -10.13
CA GLU A 132 1.52 35.33 -11.40
C GLU A 132 0.77 34.06 -11.85
N GLY A 133 -0.42 34.26 -12.46
CA GLY A 133 -1.26 33.19 -12.98
C GLY A 133 -2.65 33.16 -12.40
N SER A 134 -3.41 32.10 -12.73
CA SER A 134 -4.75 31.90 -12.18
C SER A 134 -4.69 31.58 -10.70
N LEU A 135 -5.46 32.30 -9.87
CA LEU A 135 -5.51 32.04 -8.43
C LEU A 135 -5.98 30.61 -8.12
N SER A 136 -6.92 30.09 -8.91
CA SER A 136 -7.38 28.69 -8.74
C SER A 136 -6.32 27.65 -9.07
N GLU A 137 -5.45 27.90 -10.07
CA GLU A 137 -4.30 27.03 -10.38
C GLU A 137 -3.24 27.10 -9.26
N ILE A 138 -2.93 28.31 -8.79
CA ILE A 138 -1.95 28.51 -7.71
C ILE A 138 -2.41 27.78 -6.45
N LYS A 139 -3.68 27.93 -6.04
CA LYS A 139 -4.29 27.19 -4.93
C LYS A 139 -4.17 25.68 -5.15
N HIS A 140 -4.50 25.23 -6.35
CA HIS A 140 -4.47 23.81 -6.69
C HIS A 140 -3.06 23.22 -6.51
N TYR A 141 -2.02 23.84 -7.06
CA TYR A 141 -0.64 23.33 -6.96
C TYR A 141 -0.09 23.39 -5.53
N ILE A 142 -0.48 24.37 -4.73
CA ILE A 142 -0.16 24.39 -3.29
C ILE A 142 -0.86 23.24 -2.60
N GLY A 143 -2.13 22.98 -2.91
CA GLY A 143 -2.90 21.83 -2.40
C GLY A 143 -2.27 20.49 -2.73
N GLU A 144 -1.76 20.32 -3.96
CA GLU A 144 -1.04 19.12 -4.36
C GLU A 144 0.20 18.87 -3.49
N VAL A 145 0.96 19.92 -3.15
CA VAL A 145 2.17 19.76 -2.32
C VAL A 145 1.81 19.39 -0.87
N TYR A 146 0.71 19.92 -0.31
CA TYR A 146 0.19 19.45 0.97
C TYR A 146 -0.21 17.97 0.92
N PHE A 147 -0.89 17.55 -0.15
CA PHE A 147 -1.22 16.13 -0.37
C PHE A 147 0.02 15.25 -0.45
N LEU A 148 1.03 15.66 -1.22
CA LEU A 148 2.29 14.92 -1.38
C LEU A 148 3.05 14.80 -0.06
N ARG A 149 3.06 15.86 0.77
CA ARG A 149 3.65 15.82 2.11
C ARG A 149 2.89 14.83 3.01
N ALA A 150 1.58 14.86 2.97
CA ALA A 150 0.73 13.90 3.69
C ALA A 150 1.01 12.44 3.27
N CYS A 151 1.18 12.16 1.98
CA CYS A 151 1.58 10.84 1.48
C CYS A 151 2.91 10.39 2.05
N GLU A 152 3.93 11.28 2.06
CA GLU A 152 5.26 10.96 2.57
C GLU A 152 5.24 10.71 4.08
N TYR A 153 4.49 11.50 4.84
CA TYR A 153 4.30 11.24 6.26
C TYR A 153 3.56 9.94 6.49
N PHE A 154 2.51 9.63 5.72
CA PHE A 154 1.78 8.38 5.85
C PHE A 154 2.65 7.15 5.57
N LYS A 155 3.55 7.20 4.57
CA LYS A 155 4.51 6.12 4.30
C LYS A 155 5.42 5.82 5.50
N ARG A 156 5.86 6.83 6.26
CA ARG A 156 6.70 6.65 7.47
C ARG A 156 5.89 6.29 8.68
N TYR A 157 4.75 6.92 8.84
CA TYR A 157 3.87 6.74 9.96
C TYR A 157 3.36 5.29 10.09
N TRP A 158 2.90 4.65 9.02
CA TRP A 158 2.42 3.27 9.14
C TRP A 158 3.55 2.28 9.42
N LYS A 159 4.80 2.57 9.01
CA LYS A 159 5.98 1.75 9.28
C LYS A 159 6.53 1.93 10.69
N PHE A 160 6.60 3.18 11.17
CA PHE A 160 7.31 3.51 12.41
C PHE A 160 6.39 3.93 13.55
N GLY A 161 5.13 4.23 13.33
CA GLY A 161 4.22 4.77 14.33
C GLY A 161 4.60 6.20 14.71
N ASP A 162 5.20 6.38 15.89
CA ASP A 162 5.74 7.67 16.32
C ASP A 162 6.82 8.13 15.33
N PHE A 163 6.78 9.40 14.92
CA PHE A 163 7.68 9.94 13.90
C PHE A 163 7.93 11.43 14.09
N PRO A 164 9.12 11.97 13.71
CA PRO A 164 9.37 13.40 13.77
C PRO A 164 8.45 14.20 12.85
N ILE A 165 7.88 15.31 13.33
CA ILE A 165 7.13 16.27 12.51
C ILE A 165 8.04 17.46 12.21
N VAL A 166 8.45 17.61 10.94
CA VAL A 166 9.29 18.67 10.42
C VAL A 166 8.50 19.44 9.37
N THR A 167 8.27 20.71 9.56
CA THR A 167 7.40 21.55 8.71
C THR A 167 8.12 22.61 7.89
N GLU A 168 9.45 22.71 8.08
CA GLU A 168 10.30 23.69 7.39
C GLU A 168 11.62 23.03 6.93
N PRO A 169 12.30 23.58 5.93
CA PRO A 169 13.66 23.16 5.59
C PRO A 169 14.59 23.44 6.76
N LEU A 170 15.31 22.40 7.20
CA LEU A 170 16.30 22.54 8.27
C LEU A 170 17.64 23.01 7.68
N SER A 171 18.35 23.86 8.41
CA SER A 171 19.75 24.20 8.11
C SER A 171 20.67 22.99 8.28
N ASP A 172 21.82 23.01 7.60
CA ASP A 172 22.90 22.05 7.79
C ASP A 172 23.65 22.34 9.12
N ASP A 173 22.89 22.33 10.21
CA ASP A 173 23.36 22.52 11.58
C ASP A 173 23.08 21.24 12.37
N ARG A 174 24.13 20.68 12.95
CA ARG A 174 24.07 19.39 13.65
C ARG A 174 23.04 19.38 14.79
N ASP A 175 23.01 20.44 15.60
CA ASP A 175 22.17 20.48 16.80
C ASP A 175 20.69 20.67 16.41
N ALA A 176 20.42 21.47 15.36
CA ALA A 176 19.10 21.60 14.77
C ALA A 176 18.59 20.27 14.20
N LEU A 177 19.43 19.54 13.45
CA LEU A 177 19.10 18.24 12.87
C LEU A 177 18.86 17.18 13.96
N ILE A 178 19.68 17.14 15.03
CA ILE A 178 19.46 16.24 16.16
C ILE A 178 18.14 16.56 16.84
N THR A 179 17.86 17.84 17.12
CA THR A 179 16.64 18.27 17.79
C THR A 179 15.38 17.92 16.97
N ALA A 180 15.44 18.04 15.65
CA ALA A 180 14.34 17.71 14.74
C ALA A 180 14.00 16.22 14.71
N ASN A 181 14.89 15.34 15.18
CA ASN A 181 14.63 13.90 15.26
C ASN A 181 13.83 13.46 16.50
N LYS A 182 13.25 14.39 17.28
CA LYS A 182 12.29 14.05 18.34
C LYS A 182 11.03 13.43 17.74
N ARG A 183 10.75 12.20 18.12
CA ARG A 183 9.56 11.46 17.64
C ARG A 183 8.31 11.95 18.35
N MET A 184 7.37 12.46 17.59
CA MET A 184 6.03 12.80 18.10
C MET A 184 5.17 11.54 18.22
N PRO A 185 4.25 11.47 19.22
CA PRO A 185 3.31 10.36 19.35
C PRO A 185 2.52 10.11 18.05
N ARG A 186 2.24 8.84 17.74
CA ARG A 186 1.65 8.42 16.48
C ARG A 186 0.35 9.14 16.12
N ASN A 187 -0.53 9.36 17.09
CA ASN A 187 -1.79 10.07 16.84
C ASN A 187 -1.59 11.55 16.51
N GLU A 188 -0.53 12.19 17.03
CA GLU A 188 -0.14 13.56 16.63
C GLU A 188 0.34 13.58 15.18
N VAL A 189 1.14 12.58 14.78
CA VAL A 189 1.57 12.42 13.38
C VAL A 189 0.35 12.22 12.48
N ALA A 190 -0.59 11.37 12.88
CA ALA A 190 -1.84 11.16 12.13
C ALA A 190 -2.65 12.46 12.02
N ARG A 191 -2.82 13.22 13.12
CA ARG A 191 -3.50 14.54 13.09
C ARG A 191 -2.80 15.53 12.15
N PHE A 192 -1.47 15.54 12.15
CA PHE A 192 -0.70 16.37 11.21
C PHE A 192 -1.00 15.99 9.76
N ILE A 193 -1.01 14.70 9.44
CA ILE A 193 -1.38 14.21 8.11
C ILE A 193 -2.80 14.63 7.73
N LEU A 194 -3.78 14.46 8.63
CA LEU A 194 -5.17 14.90 8.38
C LEU A 194 -5.25 16.41 8.14
N SER A 195 -4.51 17.23 8.92
CA SER A 195 -4.46 18.67 8.73
C SER A 195 -3.92 19.08 7.35
N ASP A 196 -2.90 18.41 6.85
CA ASP A 196 -2.37 18.66 5.50
C ASP A 196 -3.38 18.24 4.43
N LEU A 197 -4.09 17.13 4.62
CA LEU A 197 -5.14 16.69 3.69
C LEU A 197 -6.37 17.61 3.69
N ASP A 198 -6.71 18.21 4.82
CA ASP A 198 -7.76 19.23 4.90
C ASP A 198 -7.39 20.50 4.14
N LYS A 199 -6.14 20.98 4.28
CA LYS A 199 -5.61 22.08 3.48
C LYS A 199 -5.62 21.75 2.00
N ALA A 200 -5.15 20.56 1.63
CA ALA A 200 -5.15 20.05 0.27
C ALA A 200 -6.57 20.05 -0.34
N ALA A 201 -7.54 19.45 0.35
CA ALA A 201 -8.92 19.37 -0.10
C ALA A 201 -9.57 20.77 -0.26
N THR A 202 -9.28 21.70 0.67
CA THR A 202 -9.78 23.06 0.63
C THR A 202 -9.20 23.85 -0.55
N LEU A 203 -7.88 23.77 -0.76
CA LEU A 203 -7.19 24.49 -1.83
C LEU A 203 -7.52 23.97 -3.23
N MET A 204 -7.84 22.67 -3.36
CA MET A 204 -8.20 22.03 -4.64
C MET A 204 -9.69 22.03 -4.95
N ASN A 205 -10.50 22.78 -4.20
CA ASN A 205 -11.96 22.78 -4.39
C ASN A 205 -12.44 23.54 -5.62
N ASP A 206 -11.71 24.57 -6.04
CA ASP A 206 -12.17 25.56 -7.03
C ASP A 206 -11.86 25.17 -8.48
N LEU A 207 -11.00 24.18 -8.71
CA LEU A 207 -10.55 23.78 -10.03
C LEU A 207 -10.67 22.28 -10.23
N GLN A 208 -11.47 21.87 -11.21
CA GLN A 208 -11.55 20.47 -11.60
C GLN A 208 -10.45 20.15 -12.62
N MET A 209 -9.51 19.29 -12.22
CA MET A 209 -8.45 18.76 -13.08
C MET A 209 -8.80 17.36 -13.59
N SER A 210 -8.07 16.90 -14.61
CA SER A 210 -8.18 15.50 -15.05
C SER A 210 -7.68 14.54 -13.95
N SER A 211 -8.16 13.29 -13.96
CA SER A 211 -7.82 12.29 -12.94
C SER A 211 -6.37 11.78 -12.98
N VAL A 212 -5.52 12.31 -13.87
CA VAL A 212 -4.05 12.12 -13.79
C VAL A 212 -3.37 13.12 -12.84
N ARG A 213 -4.15 14.08 -12.30
CA ARG A 213 -3.66 15.03 -11.31
C ARG A 213 -4.32 14.83 -9.95
N ILE A 214 -3.54 15.06 -8.91
CA ILE A 214 -4.04 15.06 -7.53
C ILE A 214 -5.21 16.02 -7.46
N ASN A 215 -6.28 15.62 -6.77
CA ASN A 215 -7.52 16.37 -6.67
C ASN A 215 -8.14 16.20 -5.29
N LYS A 216 -9.18 16.99 -5.02
CA LYS A 216 -9.91 16.99 -3.75
C LYS A 216 -10.38 15.60 -3.32
N ASP A 217 -10.95 14.82 -4.26
CA ASP A 217 -11.55 13.52 -3.92
C ASP A 217 -10.47 12.51 -3.52
N ALA A 218 -9.30 12.56 -4.17
CA ALA A 218 -8.15 11.75 -3.76
C ALA A 218 -7.63 12.14 -2.37
N ALA A 219 -7.64 13.46 -2.04
CA ALA A 219 -7.24 13.94 -0.72
C ALA A 219 -8.21 13.47 0.38
N LEU A 220 -9.50 13.54 0.14
CA LEU A 220 -10.53 13.05 1.07
C LEU A 220 -10.46 11.53 1.24
N LEU A 221 -10.25 10.78 0.15
CA LEU A 221 -10.07 9.33 0.24
C LEU A 221 -8.84 8.97 1.09
N LEU A 222 -7.69 9.61 0.86
CA LEU A 222 -6.50 9.37 1.67
C LEU A 222 -6.73 9.79 3.13
N LYS A 223 -7.43 10.90 3.38
CA LYS A 223 -7.83 11.33 4.75
C LYS A 223 -8.63 10.22 5.43
N SER A 224 -9.63 9.65 4.75
CA SER A 224 -10.44 8.56 5.31
C SER A 224 -9.61 7.32 5.63
N ARG A 225 -8.64 6.95 4.77
CA ARG A 225 -7.73 5.82 4.98
C ARG A 225 -6.82 6.04 6.19
N VAL A 226 -6.19 7.20 6.31
CA VAL A 226 -5.30 7.53 7.44
C VAL A 226 -6.07 7.54 8.75
N ALA A 227 -7.24 8.16 8.76
CA ALA A 227 -8.08 8.22 9.95
C ALA A 227 -8.61 6.84 10.37
N LEU A 228 -9.05 5.99 9.42
CA LEU A 228 -9.44 4.61 9.71
C LEU A 228 -8.26 3.81 10.27
N TYR A 229 -7.07 3.99 9.68
CA TYR A 229 -5.86 3.31 10.13
C TYR A 229 -5.56 3.64 11.59
N GLU A 230 -5.51 4.93 11.96
CA GLU A 230 -5.20 5.32 13.33
C GLU A 230 -6.31 4.96 14.32
N GLY A 231 -7.57 5.19 13.98
CA GLY A 231 -8.70 4.86 14.86
C GLY A 231 -8.73 3.37 15.21
N THR A 232 -8.54 2.48 14.25
CA THR A 232 -8.50 1.03 14.48
C THR A 232 -7.20 0.59 15.15
N TRP A 233 -6.05 1.18 14.84
CA TRP A 233 -4.80 0.91 15.55
C TRP A 233 -4.91 1.25 17.03
N LEU A 234 -5.32 2.46 17.38
CA LEU A 234 -5.50 2.87 18.77
C LEU A 234 -6.47 1.93 19.52
N LYS A 235 -7.57 1.51 18.85
CA LYS A 235 -8.56 0.60 19.40
C LYS A 235 -7.96 -0.77 19.75
N TYR A 236 -7.26 -1.40 18.83
CA TYR A 236 -6.78 -2.78 18.99
C TYR A 236 -5.45 -2.88 19.74
N PHE A 237 -4.67 -1.83 19.79
CA PHE A 237 -3.43 -1.77 20.58
C PHE A 237 -3.59 -1.03 21.91
N LYS A 238 -4.80 -0.60 22.28
CA LYS A 238 -5.08 0.11 23.52
C LYS A 238 -4.44 -0.58 24.73
N GLY A 239 -3.70 0.19 25.54
CA GLY A 239 -3.03 -0.29 26.75
C GLY A 239 -1.70 -1.00 26.52
N THR A 240 -1.24 -1.14 25.28
CA THR A 240 0.06 -1.77 24.94
C THR A 240 1.15 -0.74 24.64
N ALA A 241 2.38 -1.20 24.53
CA ALA A 241 3.53 -0.36 24.15
C ALA A 241 3.43 0.35 22.78
N PHE A 242 2.46 -0.03 21.95
CA PHE A 242 2.27 0.47 20.58
C PHE A 242 1.39 1.73 20.50
N VAL A 243 0.92 2.23 21.62
CA VAL A 243 0.10 3.46 21.71
C VAL A 243 0.65 4.39 22.76
N PRO A 244 0.54 5.71 22.59
CA PRO A 244 0.97 6.67 23.60
C PRO A 244 0.32 6.39 24.97
N ASN A 245 1.10 6.53 26.04
CA ASN A 245 0.71 6.22 27.42
C ASN A 245 0.27 4.76 27.68
N GLY A 246 0.42 3.85 26.71
CA GLY A 246 0.24 2.42 26.95
C GLY A 246 1.40 1.82 27.75
N ASP A 247 1.18 0.63 28.32
CA ASP A 247 2.19 -0.05 29.14
C ASP A 247 3.44 -0.38 28.32
N GLY A 248 4.60 0.16 28.75
CA GLY A 248 5.86 -0.02 28.05
C GLY A 248 6.04 0.86 26.80
N TRP A 249 5.20 1.90 26.58
CA TRP A 249 5.42 2.82 25.45
C TRP A 249 6.80 3.50 25.52
N PRO A 250 7.70 3.28 24.52
CA PRO A 250 9.07 3.76 24.59
C PRO A 250 9.18 5.29 24.63
N GLY A 251 8.23 5.99 24.01
CA GLY A 251 8.20 7.45 23.97
C GLY A 251 8.16 8.11 25.36
N LYS A 252 7.60 7.43 26.34
CA LYS A 252 7.53 7.93 27.72
C LYS A 252 8.89 8.14 28.39
N SER A 253 9.91 7.46 27.92
CA SER A 253 11.29 7.59 28.44
C SER A 253 11.96 8.90 28.06
N LYS A 254 11.41 9.66 27.09
CA LYS A 254 11.96 10.92 26.62
C LYS A 254 11.22 12.11 27.25
N ASP A 255 11.97 13.09 27.75
CA ASP A 255 11.43 14.25 28.47
C ASP A 255 10.36 15.00 27.68
N TYR A 256 10.51 15.09 26.34
CA TYR A 256 9.57 15.78 25.48
C TYR A 256 8.21 15.06 25.32
N ASN A 257 8.12 13.77 25.66
CA ASN A 257 6.90 12.96 25.66
C ASN A 257 6.43 12.54 27.07
N ALA A 258 7.22 12.82 28.13
CA ALA A 258 6.97 12.30 29.48
C ALA A 258 5.58 12.69 30.04
N ASN A 259 5.08 13.87 29.67
CA ASN A 259 3.77 14.41 30.11
C ASN A 259 2.74 14.43 29.00
N TYR A 260 2.85 13.54 28.03
CA TYR A 260 1.92 13.49 26.89
C TYR A 260 0.47 13.29 27.34
N GLN A 261 -0.43 14.02 26.72
CA GLN A 261 -1.89 13.90 26.89
C GLN A 261 -2.55 13.83 25.50
N TYR A 262 -3.56 12.96 25.37
CA TYR A 262 -4.32 12.89 24.11
C TYR A 262 -5.05 14.21 23.85
N PRO A 263 -5.00 14.78 22.64
CA PRO A 263 -5.71 16.02 22.32
C PRO A 263 -7.22 15.95 22.53
N SER A 264 -7.84 14.79 22.34
CA SER A 264 -9.26 14.55 22.60
C SER A 264 -9.58 14.29 24.08
N GLY A 265 -8.59 14.29 24.98
CA GLY A 265 -8.75 14.06 26.42
C GLY A 265 -8.43 12.63 26.85
N SER A 266 -8.86 11.62 26.12
CA SER A 266 -8.56 10.20 26.40
C SER A 266 -8.29 9.42 25.12
N ILE A 267 -7.72 8.20 25.24
CA ILE A 267 -7.54 7.30 24.11
C ILE A 267 -8.89 6.91 23.47
N ASP A 268 -9.96 6.77 24.25
CA ASP A 268 -11.28 6.41 23.72
C ASP A 268 -11.89 7.55 22.92
N ASP A 269 -11.76 8.79 23.40
CA ASP A 269 -12.18 9.96 22.64
C ASP A 269 -11.33 10.17 21.39
N GLU A 270 -10.05 9.82 21.46
CA GLU A 270 -9.14 9.87 20.29
C GLU A 270 -9.51 8.82 19.23
N ILE A 271 -9.86 7.60 19.65
CA ILE A 271 -10.40 6.56 18.75
C ILE A 271 -11.69 7.06 18.08
N ALA A 272 -12.62 7.60 18.86
CA ALA A 272 -13.88 8.14 18.35
C ALA A 272 -13.65 9.27 17.35
N TYR A 273 -12.72 10.19 17.64
CA TYR A 273 -12.33 11.28 16.75
C TYR A 273 -11.84 10.75 15.39
N PHE A 274 -10.89 9.81 15.38
CA PHE A 274 -10.34 9.31 14.11
C PHE A 274 -11.38 8.53 13.30
N LEU A 275 -12.20 7.71 13.94
CA LEU A 275 -13.27 6.99 13.23
C LEU A 275 -14.31 7.95 12.65
N GLU A 276 -14.64 9.06 13.36
CA GLU A 276 -15.51 10.12 12.83
C GLU A 276 -14.88 10.79 11.61
N GLN A 277 -13.60 11.20 11.70
CA GLN A 277 -12.89 11.83 10.59
C GLN A 277 -12.82 10.91 9.36
N SER A 278 -12.71 9.58 9.59
CA SER A 278 -12.77 8.60 8.51
C SER A 278 -14.16 8.58 7.86
N MET A 279 -15.22 8.54 8.67
CA MET A 279 -16.60 8.53 8.16
C MET A 279 -16.94 9.80 7.37
N GLU A 280 -16.60 10.98 7.90
CA GLU A 280 -16.89 12.26 7.25
C GLU A 280 -16.22 12.35 5.88
N ALA A 281 -14.92 12.11 5.81
CA ALA A 281 -14.16 12.18 4.55
C ALA A 281 -14.59 11.10 3.56
N ALA A 282 -14.81 9.86 4.02
CA ALA A 282 -15.27 8.76 3.18
C ALA A 282 -16.66 9.01 2.60
N LYS A 283 -17.57 9.59 3.41
CA LYS A 283 -18.96 9.86 2.99
C LYS A 283 -19.01 10.84 1.83
N GLU A 284 -18.22 11.92 1.86
CA GLU A 284 -18.21 12.91 0.79
C GLU A 284 -17.85 12.26 -0.56
N VAL A 285 -16.82 11.41 -0.58
CA VAL A 285 -16.42 10.67 -1.79
C VAL A 285 -17.47 9.61 -2.16
N ALA A 286 -17.93 8.80 -1.20
CA ALA A 286 -18.85 7.72 -1.44
C ALA A 286 -20.19 8.22 -2.03
N GLU A 287 -20.78 9.28 -1.46
CA GLU A 287 -22.03 9.87 -1.96
C GLU A 287 -21.89 10.41 -3.38
N LYS A 288 -20.75 10.96 -3.73
CA LYS A 288 -20.47 11.47 -5.08
C LYS A 288 -20.38 10.37 -6.12
N TYR A 289 -19.80 9.21 -5.77
CA TYR A 289 -19.44 8.18 -6.75
C TYR A 289 -20.25 6.89 -6.65
N LYS A 290 -21.07 6.65 -5.61
CA LYS A 290 -21.83 5.40 -5.41
C LYS A 290 -22.73 5.03 -6.58
N GLY A 291 -23.22 6.00 -7.36
CA GLY A 291 -24.06 5.80 -8.54
C GLY A 291 -23.30 5.63 -9.84
N SER A 292 -21.98 5.77 -9.84
CA SER A 292 -21.12 5.74 -11.05
C SER A 292 -19.95 4.75 -10.94
N LEU A 293 -20.06 3.76 -10.06
CA LEU A 293 -19.07 2.67 -10.01
C LEU A 293 -19.06 1.89 -11.32
N THR A 294 -17.89 1.47 -11.75
CA THR A 294 -17.68 0.73 -12.98
C THR A 294 -18.48 -0.58 -13.00
N ILE A 295 -19.23 -0.80 -14.06
CA ILE A 295 -20.10 -1.97 -14.20
C ILE A 295 -19.26 -3.23 -14.38
N ASN A 296 -19.61 -4.27 -13.61
CA ASN A 296 -19.08 -5.62 -13.75
C ASN A 296 -20.17 -6.53 -14.36
N THR A 297 -19.93 -7.00 -15.59
CA THR A 297 -20.86 -7.93 -16.27
C THR A 297 -20.86 -9.34 -15.67
N GLY A 298 -19.87 -9.66 -14.83
CA GLY A 298 -19.69 -10.99 -14.25
C GLY A 298 -19.05 -12.00 -15.21
N VAL A 299 -18.77 -11.62 -16.44
CA VAL A 299 -18.22 -12.49 -17.48
C VAL A 299 -16.85 -11.99 -17.90
N LEU A 300 -15.90 -12.91 -18.02
CA LEU A 300 -14.58 -12.64 -18.62
C LEU A 300 -14.69 -12.88 -20.13
N GLN A 301 -14.37 -11.88 -20.93
CA GLN A 301 -14.34 -11.97 -22.39
C GLN A 301 -13.37 -13.07 -22.85
N GLN A 302 -13.81 -13.95 -23.74
CA GLN A 302 -13.02 -15.05 -24.30
C GLN A 302 -12.92 -15.00 -25.83
N SER A 303 -13.59 -14.03 -26.46
CA SER A 303 -13.53 -13.76 -27.90
C SER A 303 -13.62 -12.26 -28.15
N SER A 304 -12.94 -11.76 -29.18
CA SER A 304 -13.02 -10.36 -29.62
C SER A 304 -14.43 -9.94 -30.09
N THR A 305 -15.34 -10.90 -30.30
CA THR A 305 -16.74 -10.65 -30.67
C THR A 305 -17.70 -10.61 -29.48
N GLU A 306 -17.26 -11.00 -28.30
CA GLU A 306 -18.06 -10.90 -27.07
C GLU A 306 -18.02 -9.50 -26.48
N SER A 307 -19.02 -9.18 -25.66
CA SER A 307 -19.06 -7.90 -24.94
C SER A 307 -17.95 -7.83 -23.89
N GLU A 308 -17.30 -6.70 -23.84
CA GLU A 308 -16.27 -6.40 -22.85
C GLU A 308 -16.86 -6.34 -21.43
N ASN A 309 -15.99 -6.60 -20.42
CA ASN A 309 -16.29 -6.33 -19.02
C ASN A 309 -15.60 -5.04 -18.58
N PRO A 310 -16.31 -3.92 -18.42
CA PRO A 310 -15.70 -2.65 -18.05
C PRO A 310 -14.92 -2.71 -16.73
N TYR A 311 -15.39 -3.52 -15.77
CA TYR A 311 -14.69 -3.67 -14.48
C TYR A 311 -13.33 -4.38 -14.64
N TYR A 312 -13.24 -5.36 -15.54
CA TYR A 312 -11.94 -5.97 -15.87
C TYR A 312 -11.03 -4.96 -16.58
N ASN A 313 -11.56 -4.28 -17.60
CA ASN A 313 -10.80 -3.35 -18.42
C ASN A 313 -10.29 -2.14 -17.61
N MET A 314 -10.99 -1.70 -16.56
CA MET A 314 -10.52 -0.64 -15.67
C MET A 314 -9.13 -0.91 -15.09
N PHE A 315 -8.76 -2.18 -14.86
CA PHE A 315 -7.45 -2.55 -14.32
C PHE A 315 -6.37 -2.82 -15.38
N SER A 316 -6.72 -2.81 -16.66
CA SER A 316 -5.81 -3.17 -17.76
C SER A 316 -5.79 -2.16 -18.91
N SER A 317 -6.62 -1.10 -18.87
CA SER A 317 -6.65 -0.06 -19.90
C SER A 317 -5.47 0.92 -19.75
N GLN A 318 -5.06 1.50 -20.87
CA GLN A 318 -4.06 2.57 -20.91
C GLN A 318 -4.64 3.91 -20.45
N ASP A 319 -5.88 4.21 -20.81
CA ASP A 319 -6.58 5.46 -20.46
C ASP A 319 -7.74 5.16 -19.52
N LEU A 320 -7.69 5.74 -18.31
CA LEU A 320 -8.73 5.57 -17.28
C LEU A 320 -9.66 6.78 -17.15
N SER A 321 -9.59 7.74 -18.04
CA SER A 321 -10.39 8.96 -17.99
C SER A 321 -11.91 8.71 -18.10
N SER A 322 -12.32 7.60 -18.71
CA SER A 322 -13.71 7.18 -18.86
C SER A 322 -14.29 6.41 -17.65
N TYR A 323 -13.49 6.14 -16.62
CA TYR A 323 -13.90 5.42 -15.42
C TYR A 323 -14.08 6.39 -14.24
N PRO A 324 -15.30 6.87 -13.95
CA PRO A 324 -15.51 7.91 -12.91
C PRO A 324 -15.05 7.50 -11.51
N GLU A 325 -15.08 6.19 -11.18
CA GLU A 325 -14.62 5.72 -9.88
C GLU A 325 -13.10 5.81 -9.69
N VAL A 326 -12.31 6.01 -10.76
CA VAL A 326 -10.85 6.19 -10.69
C VAL A 326 -10.55 7.65 -10.40
N LEU A 327 -10.22 7.95 -9.15
CA LEU A 327 -10.01 9.33 -8.68
C LEU A 327 -8.64 9.89 -9.07
N LEU A 328 -7.63 9.03 -9.05
CA LEU A 328 -6.26 9.39 -9.43
C LEU A 328 -5.57 8.16 -10.01
N TRP A 329 -4.92 8.34 -11.17
CA TRP A 329 -4.17 7.30 -11.83
C TRP A 329 -2.92 7.85 -12.52
N ARG A 330 -1.94 7.00 -12.74
CA ARG A 330 -0.72 7.32 -13.48
C ARG A 330 -0.81 6.82 -14.90
N GLU A 331 -0.51 7.72 -15.83
CA GLU A 331 -0.42 7.42 -17.26
C GLU A 331 0.92 6.75 -17.60
N TYR A 332 0.86 5.78 -18.52
CA TYR A 332 2.01 5.12 -19.12
C TYR A 332 1.89 5.12 -20.64
N GLY A 333 3.02 4.98 -21.32
CA GLY A 333 3.06 4.91 -22.76
C GLY A 333 4.47 4.70 -23.28
N ARG A 334 4.61 4.15 -24.49
CA ARG A 334 5.92 3.87 -25.11
C ARG A 334 6.80 5.13 -25.29
N SER A 335 6.17 6.30 -25.42
CA SER A 335 6.85 7.60 -25.48
C SER A 335 7.06 8.28 -24.12
N LEU A 336 6.56 7.69 -23.03
CA LEU A 336 6.65 8.21 -21.67
C LEU A 336 7.51 7.29 -20.80
N VAL A 337 6.85 6.40 -20.10
CA VAL A 337 7.43 5.38 -19.23
C VAL A 337 6.60 4.11 -19.35
N THR A 338 7.26 2.98 -19.26
CA THR A 338 6.66 1.65 -19.38
C THR A 338 6.94 0.82 -18.13
N HIS A 339 6.32 -0.36 -18.04
CA HIS A 339 6.50 -1.32 -16.95
C HIS A 339 6.38 -2.77 -17.47
N ALA A 340 6.27 -3.76 -16.57
CA ALA A 340 6.20 -5.18 -16.92
C ALA A 340 4.90 -5.86 -16.44
N VAL A 341 3.88 -5.11 -16.05
CA VAL A 341 2.69 -5.66 -15.39
C VAL A 341 1.94 -6.65 -16.28
N ASP A 342 1.74 -6.33 -17.55
CA ASP A 342 1.00 -7.21 -18.46
C ASP A 342 1.70 -8.55 -18.64
N ILE A 343 3.03 -8.56 -18.87
CA ILE A 343 3.80 -9.81 -18.98
C ILE A 343 3.79 -10.59 -17.65
N ALA A 344 3.87 -9.91 -16.50
CA ALA A 344 3.79 -10.53 -15.20
C ALA A 344 2.39 -11.13 -14.93
N ALA A 345 1.32 -10.46 -15.35
CA ALA A 345 -0.05 -10.98 -15.30
C ALA A 345 -0.25 -12.19 -16.21
N ASN A 346 0.46 -12.26 -17.33
CA ASN A 346 0.37 -13.35 -18.31
C ASN A 346 1.17 -14.58 -17.86
N GLN A 347 2.46 -14.42 -17.50
CA GLN A 347 3.40 -15.52 -17.30
C GLN A 347 3.79 -15.73 -15.84
N GLY A 348 3.43 -14.80 -14.95
CA GLY A 348 3.91 -14.75 -13.58
C GLY A 348 5.12 -13.82 -13.42
N ASN A 349 5.43 -13.49 -12.20
CA ASN A 349 6.65 -12.81 -11.80
C ASN A 349 6.93 -13.14 -10.35
N ASN A 350 8.19 -13.41 -10.03
CA ASN A 350 8.62 -13.82 -8.71
C ASN A 350 7.77 -15.00 -8.16
N ARG A 351 7.21 -15.80 -9.08
CA ARG A 351 6.32 -16.94 -8.83
C ARG A 351 5.12 -16.62 -7.93
N ILE A 352 4.67 -15.34 -7.93
CA ILE A 352 3.55 -14.88 -7.10
C ILE A 352 2.28 -15.61 -7.49
N GLY A 353 1.70 -16.31 -6.52
CA GLY A 353 0.42 -16.98 -6.65
C GLY A 353 -0.55 -16.57 -5.56
N VAL A 354 -1.85 -16.78 -5.81
CA VAL A 354 -2.92 -16.50 -4.85
C VAL A 354 -3.01 -17.63 -3.84
N THR A 355 -3.28 -17.30 -2.57
CA THR A 355 -3.46 -18.30 -1.53
C THR A 355 -4.86 -18.92 -1.60
N ARG A 356 -4.97 -20.17 -1.12
CA ARG A 356 -6.26 -20.84 -0.89
C ARG A 356 -7.15 -20.01 0.04
N GLY A 357 -6.56 -19.35 1.05
CA GLY A 357 -7.28 -18.50 1.98
C GLY A 357 -8.03 -17.36 1.29
N LEU A 358 -7.39 -16.66 0.34
CA LEU A 358 -8.07 -15.63 -0.44
C LEU A 358 -9.16 -16.22 -1.34
N VAL A 359 -8.89 -17.32 -2.05
CA VAL A 359 -9.85 -17.97 -2.94
C VAL A 359 -11.11 -18.41 -2.18
N ASN A 360 -10.95 -18.98 -0.98
CA ASN A 360 -12.08 -19.41 -0.14
C ASN A 360 -12.87 -18.24 0.46
N ASN A 361 -12.26 -17.08 0.58
CA ASN A 361 -12.89 -15.89 1.16
C ASN A 361 -13.99 -15.30 0.27
N PHE A 362 -13.91 -15.49 -1.06
CA PHE A 362 -14.98 -15.11 -1.97
C PHE A 362 -16.24 -15.95 -1.70
N LEU A 363 -17.38 -15.30 -1.64
CA LEU A 363 -18.67 -15.95 -1.39
C LEU A 363 -19.18 -16.74 -2.62
N MET A 364 -20.16 -17.59 -2.39
CA MET A 364 -21.04 -18.08 -3.47
C MET A 364 -21.88 -16.92 -4.00
N ALA A 365 -22.36 -17.01 -5.24
CA ALA A 365 -23.18 -15.97 -5.86
C ALA A 365 -24.49 -15.69 -5.09
N ASP A 366 -25.00 -16.68 -4.35
CA ASP A 366 -26.18 -16.52 -3.48
C ASP A 366 -25.83 -15.86 -2.13
N GLY A 367 -24.59 -15.41 -1.94
CA GLY A 367 -24.12 -14.72 -0.75
C GLY A 367 -23.73 -15.63 0.43
N THR A 368 -23.70 -16.95 0.26
CA THR A 368 -23.28 -17.87 1.33
C THR A 368 -21.80 -18.17 1.28
N PRO A 369 -21.15 -18.46 2.44
CA PRO A 369 -19.80 -19.02 2.48
C PRO A 369 -19.72 -20.39 1.80
N VAL A 370 -18.58 -20.75 1.22
CA VAL A 370 -18.38 -22.00 0.48
C VAL A 370 -18.68 -23.27 1.28
N TYR A 371 -18.47 -23.24 2.58
CA TYR A 371 -18.68 -24.40 3.47
C TYR A 371 -20.15 -24.57 3.90
N THR A 372 -21.06 -23.68 3.51
CA THR A 372 -22.46 -23.70 4.00
C THR A 372 -23.18 -25.00 3.66
N ASN A 373 -22.81 -25.66 2.57
CA ASN A 373 -23.42 -26.90 2.08
C ASN A 373 -22.50 -28.11 2.21
N GLY A 374 -21.42 -28.06 3.00
CA GLY A 374 -20.49 -29.17 3.19
C GLY A 374 -19.07 -28.72 3.48
N SER A 375 -18.10 -29.60 3.25
CA SER A 375 -16.68 -29.27 3.38
C SER A 375 -16.18 -28.45 2.19
N TYR A 376 -15.01 -27.82 2.33
CA TYR A 376 -14.39 -27.04 1.25
C TYR A 376 -14.13 -27.85 -0.03
N SER A 377 -13.95 -29.16 0.06
CA SER A 377 -13.66 -30.04 -1.07
C SER A 377 -14.85 -30.85 -1.56
N ASP A 378 -16.05 -30.62 -1.03
CA ASP A 378 -17.25 -31.36 -1.45
C ASP A 378 -17.97 -30.68 -2.62
N GLY A 379 -18.09 -31.37 -3.73
CA GLY A 379 -18.95 -30.98 -4.85
C GLY A 379 -20.43 -31.31 -4.57
N ASN A 380 -21.13 -30.49 -3.79
CA ASN A 380 -22.46 -30.77 -3.26
C ASN A 380 -23.60 -30.14 -4.07
N GLY A 381 -23.37 -29.86 -5.33
CA GLY A 381 -24.38 -29.36 -6.26
C GLY A 381 -24.38 -27.84 -6.44
N TYR A 382 -24.14 -27.04 -5.41
CA TYR A 382 -24.00 -25.58 -5.56
C TYR A 382 -22.51 -25.15 -5.51
N TYR A 383 -21.76 -25.50 -4.46
CA TYR A 383 -20.30 -25.44 -4.49
C TYR A 383 -19.77 -26.71 -5.14
N MET A 384 -19.07 -26.56 -6.25
CA MET A 384 -18.57 -27.69 -7.04
C MET A 384 -17.31 -28.33 -6.46
N GLY A 385 -16.79 -27.82 -5.35
CA GLY A 385 -15.55 -28.30 -4.72
C GLY A 385 -14.30 -27.62 -5.26
N ASP A 386 -13.13 -28.16 -4.91
CA ASP A 386 -11.83 -27.57 -5.22
C ASP A 386 -10.86 -28.55 -5.92
N LYS A 387 -11.39 -29.64 -6.48
CA LYS A 387 -10.58 -30.65 -7.19
C LYS A 387 -10.11 -30.19 -8.57
N THR A 388 -10.68 -29.13 -9.11
CA THR A 388 -10.20 -28.43 -10.30
C THR A 388 -10.34 -26.94 -10.14
N ILE A 389 -9.50 -26.16 -10.82
CA ILE A 389 -9.63 -24.68 -10.84
C ILE A 389 -10.98 -24.27 -11.43
N HIS A 390 -11.48 -25.05 -12.40
CA HIS A 390 -12.82 -24.85 -12.98
C HIS A 390 -13.90 -24.90 -11.90
N ASP A 391 -13.94 -25.97 -11.09
CA ASP A 391 -14.95 -26.18 -10.05
C ASP A 391 -14.92 -25.08 -8.99
N VAL A 392 -13.71 -24.66 -8.57
CA VAL A 392 -13.50 -23.57 -7.61
C VAL A 392 -14.21 -22.28 -8.03
N ARG A 393 -14.26 -21.99 -9.33
CA ARG A 393 -14.80 -20.74 -9.89
C ARG A 393 -16.30 -20.75 -10.11
N GLN A 394 -16.94 -21.94 -10.08
CA GLN A 394 -18.37 -22.07 -10.42
C GLN A 394 -19.28 -21.50 -9.31
N ASN A 395 -20.33 -20.79 -9.73
CA ASN A 395 -21.34 -20.23 -8.83
C ASN A 395 -20.80 -19.28 -7.74
N ARG A 396 -19.68 -18.61 -8.01
CA ARG A 396 -18.97 -17.76 -7.05
C ARG A 396 -19.17 -16.27 -7.35
N ASP A 397 -18.76 -15.45 -6.42
CA ASP A 397 -18.52 -14.03 -6.60
C ASP A 397 -17.77 -13.79 -7.92
N SER A 398 -18.32 -12.93 -8.76
CA SER A 398 -17.77 -12.73 -10.10
C SER A 398 -16.37 -12.11 -10.11
N ARG A 399 -15.96 -11.42 -9.04
CA ARG A 399 -14.58 -10.91 -8.90
C ARG A 399 -13.57 -12.05 -8.89
N LEU A 400 -13.91 -13.20 -8.27
CA LEU A 400 -13.09 -14.41 -8.36
C LEU A 400 -13.08 -14.96 -9.79
N THR A 401 -14.24 -15.13 -10.40
CA THR A 401 -14.36 -15.78 -11.73
C THR A 401 -13.69 -15.00 -12.85
N ILE A 402 -13.64 -13.65 -12.76
CA ILE A 402 -12.97 -12.83 -13.78
C ILE A 402 -11.47 -12.68 -13.56
N PHE A 403 -10.99 -12.75 -12.31
CA PHE A 403 -9.56 -12.51 -12.03
C PHE A 403 -8.76 -13.79 -11.77
N LEU A 404 -9.36 -14.87 -11.25
CA LEU A 404 -8.66 -16.14 -11.09
C LEU A 404 -8.53 -16.83 -12.44
N LYS A 405 -7.30 -17.12 -12.87
CA LYS A 405 -7.02 -17.81 -14.12
C LYS A 405 -7.44 -19.28 -14.08
N GLU A 406 -7.82 -19.79 -15.25
CA GLU A 406 -8.11 -21.20 -15.48
C GLU A 406 -7.42 -21.65 -16.76
N PRO A 407 -6.78 -22.84 -16.79
CA PRO A 407 -6.15 -23.38 -17.99
C PRO A 407 -7.10 -23.42 -19.19
N GLY A 408 -6.60 -23.04 -20.37
CA GLY A 408 -7.36 -22.98 -21.62
C GLY A 408 -8.13 -21.67 -21.84
N GLN A 409 -8.18 -20.75 -20.87
CA GLN A 409 -8.74 -19.43 -21.10
C GLN A 409 -7.85 -18.61 -22.04
N LYS A 410 -8.48 -17.76 -22.86
CA LYS A 410 -7.76 -16.79 -23.68
C LYS A 410 -7.12 -15.71 -22.81
N ASN A 411 -5.81 -15.51 -23.02
CA ASN A 411 -5.07 -14.40 -22.47
C ASN A 411 -4.98 -13.23 -23.46
N ILE A 412 -4.99 -13.53 -24.74
CA ILE A 412 -4.90 -12.57 -25.86
C ILE A 412 -6.12 -12.71 -26.76
N LEU A 413 -6.76 -11.61 -27.06
CA LEU A 413 -7.89 -11.52 -28.01
C LEU A 413 -7.55 -10.65 -29.22
N TYR A 414 -6.56 -9.75 -29.07
CA TYR A 414 -6.08 -8.86 -30.12
C TYR A 414 -4.58 -9.15 -30.34
N GLU A 415 -4.31 -9.95 -31.37
CA GLU A 415 -2.94 -10.36 -31.68
C GLU A 415 -2.16 -9.23 -32.37
N ASP A 416 -0.89 -9.05 -31.97
CA ASP A 416 0.07 -8.16 -32.60
C ASP A 416 1.22 -9.01 -33.17
N PRO A 417 1.50 -8.93 -34.48
CA PRO A 417 2.61 -9.68 -35.12
C PRO A 417 3.97 -9.39 -34.51
N GLU A 418 4.16 -8.23 -33.85
CA GLU A 418 5.42 -7.86 -33.21
C GLU A 418 5.47 -8.33 -31.73
N GLY A 419 4.35 -8.69 -31.13
CA GLY A 419 4.25 -9.10 -29.74
C GLY A 419 4.42 -10.60 -29.54
N THR A 420 5.64 -11.10 -29.48
CA THR A 420 5.93 -12.52 -29.64
C THR A 420 6.03 -13.35 -28.35
N GLU A 421 6.02 -12.74 -27.16
CA GLU A 421 6.32 -13.48 -25.91
C GLU A 421 5.08 -13.88 -25.09
N ALA A 422 3.90 -13.36 -25.41
CA ALA A 422 2.68 -13.65 -24.66
C ALA A 422 2.18 -15.08 -24.86
N TRP A 423 1.73 -15.71 -23.78
CA TRP A 423 0.90 -16.90 -23.87
C TRP A 423 -0.49 -16.52 -24.37
N LEU A 424 -0.87 -17.02 -25.53
CA LEU A 424 -2.19 -16.74 -26.13
C LEU A 424 -3.31 -17.36 -25.32
N GLU A 425 -3.07 -18.53 -24.74
CA GLU A 425 -3.97 -19.26 -23.85
C GLU A 425 -3.27 -19.55 -22.54
N GLU A 426 -4.02 -19.61 -21.44
CA GLU A 426 -3.51 -19.94 -20.13
C GLU A 426 -3.09 -21.41 -20.07
N PRO A 427 -1.81 -21.70 -19.78
CA PRO A 427 -1.34 -23.09 -19.60
C PRO A 427 -1.77 -23.65 -18.23
N TYR A 428 -1.45 -24.91 -17.97
CA TYR A 428 -1.46 -25.44 -16.62
C TYR A 428 -0.52 -24.65 -15.73
N PRO A 429 -0.87 -24.37 -14.46
CA PRO A 429 -0.01 -23.62 -13.54
C PRO A 429 1.38 -24.24 -13.42
N MET A 430 2.43 -23.46 -13.66
CA MET A 430 3.82 -23.95 -13.60
C MET A 430 4.31 -23.94 -12.14
N ILE A 431 3.85 -24.90 -11.33
CA ILE A 431 4.17 -24.99 -9.89
C ILE A 431 5.58 -25.50 -9.60
N THR A 432 6.16 -26.27 -10.52
CA THR A 432 7.49 -26.89 -10.42
C THR A 432 8.60 -26.02 -11.02
N SER A 433 8.25 -24.95 -11.76
CA SER A 433 9.21 -24.07 -12.41
C SER A 433 10.25 -23.54 -11.43
N VAL A 434 11.51 -23.56 -11.84
CA VAL A 434 12.64 -22.92 -11.14
C VAL A 434 12.92 -21.50 -11.67
N ASP A 435 12.23 -21.09 -12.75
CA ASP A 435 12.34 -19.76 -13.33
C ASP A 435 11.54 -18.76 -12.46
N ASP A 436 12.22 -17.83 -11.83
CA ASP A 436 11.60 -16.81 -10.98
C ASP A 436 10.67 -15.86 -11.75
N GLN A 437 10.80 -15.78 -13.06
CA GLN A 437 9.98 -14.92 -13.92
C GLN A 437 8.72 -15.63 -14.44
N ARG A 438 8.58 -16.94 -14.22
CA ARG A 438 7.46 -17.73 -14.72
C ARG A 438 6.92 -18.68 -13.68
N GLY A 439 5.59 -18.80 -13.67
CA GLY A 439 4.91 -19.75 -12.81
C GLY A 439 4.24 -19.12 -11.60
N TYR A 440 3.52 -19.95 -10.87
CA TYR A 440 2.66 -19.56 -9.74
C TYR A 440 2.83 -20.58 -8.62
N LEU A 441 3.49 -20.17 -7.56
CA LEU A 441 3.94 -21.09 -6.49
C LEU A 441 2.79 -21.83 -5.80
N THR A 442 1.59 -21.25 -5.80
CA THR A 442 0.40 -21.80 -5.15
C THR A 442 -0.52 -22.57 -6.10
N GLY A 443 -0.24 -22.60 -7.40
CA GLY A 443 -1.13 -23.13 -8.43
C GLY A 443 -2.30 -22.22 -8.81
N TYR A 444 -2.67 -21.26 -7.98
CA TYR A 444 -3.65 -20.24 -8.28
C TYR A 444 -2.97 -18.97 -8.79
N ALA A 445 -3.47 -18.40 -9.89
CA ALA A 445 -2.92 -17.22 -10.53
C ALA A 445 -3.97 -16.15 -10.80
N LEU A 446 -3.56 -14.87 -10.75
CA LEU A 446 -4.41 -13.74 -11.12
C LEU A 446 -4.08 -13.23 -12.51
N ARG A 447 -5.11 -12.73 -13.19
CA ARG A 447 -4.98 -11.95 -14.42
C ARG A 447 -5.21 -10.45 -14.23
N LYS A 448 -5.39 -9.97 -12.99
CA LYS A 448 -5.63 -8.55 -12.71
C LYS A 448 -4.48 -7.71 -13.25
N GLY A 449 -4.78 -6.68 -14.05
CA GLY A 449 -3.77 -5.87 -14.74
C GLY A 449 -3.30 -6.41 -16.10
N GLY A 450 -3.71 -7.61 -16.51
CA GLY A 450 -3.38 -8.14 -17.83
C GLY A 450 -4.34 -7.65 -18.91
N SER A 451 -3.81 -7.06 -19.98
CA SER A 451 -4.57 -6.63 -21.15
C SER A 451 -4.87 -7.81 -22.08
N PHE A 452 -5.94 -7.73 -22.87
CA PHE A 452 -6.20 -8.67 -23.97
C PHE A 452 -5.45 -8.31 -25.26
N ASP A 453 -4.75 -7.18 -25.28
CA ASP A 453 -3.97 -6.71 -26.44
C ASP A 453 -2.50 -7.16 -26.32
N GLN A 454 -2.06 -7.98 -27.27
CA GLN A 454 -0.71 -8.54 -27.32
C GLN A 454 0.40 -7.46 -27.40
N ALA A 455 0.11 -6.28 -27.90
CA ALA A 455 1.05 -5.18 -27.97
C ALA A 455 1.62 -4.77 -26.59
N ASN A 456 0.93 -5.07 -25.49
CA ASN A 456 1.37 -4.79 -24.11
C ASN A 456 2.36 -5.82 -23.54
N TYR A 457 2.62 -6.94 -24.22
CA TYR A 457 3.31 -8.10 -23.63
C TYR A 457 4.79 -8.21 -23.98
N LEU A 458 5.42 -7.14 -24.41
CA LEU A 458 6.87 -7.09 -24.48
C LEU A 458 7.44 -6.78 -23.08
N ASN A 459 8.51 -7.48 -22.71
CA ASN A 459 9.15 -7.26 -21.40
C ASN A 459 9.54 -5.78 -21.23
N MET A 460 9.17 -5.21 -20.08
CA MET A 460 9.37 -3.80 -19.75
C MET A 460 8.76 -2.80 -20.75
N ASN A 461 7.77 -3.20 -21.53
CA ASN A 461 7.13 -2.36 -22.53
C ASN A 461 5.61 -2.27 -22.38
N SER A 462 5.07 -2.75 -21.28
CA SER A 462 3.67 -2.57 -20.91
C SER A 462 3.36 -1.10 -20.61
N TYR A 463 2.15 -0.68 -20.93
CA TYR A 463 1.70 0.71 -20.74
C TYR A 463 0.25 0.84 -20.24
N SER A 464 -0.31 -0.22 -19.66
CA SER A 464 -1.58 -0.13 -18.92
C SER A 464 -1.44 0.84 -17.74
N ALA A 465 -2.50 1.61 -17.45
CA ALA A 465 -2.47 2.64 -16.43
C ALA A 465 -2.43 2.05 -15.01
N SER A 466 -1.81 2.77 -14.08
CA SER A 466 -1.78 2.41 -12.67
C SER A 466 -2.80 3.23 -11.88
N ILE A 467 -3.79 2.57 -11.28
CA ILE A 467 -4.74 3.21 -10.36
C ILE A 467 -4.01 3.56 -9.06
N CYS A 468 -4.01 4.84 -8.69
CA CYS A 468 -3.50 5.30 -7.39
C CYS A 468 -4.59 5.29 -6.31
N TYR A 469 -5.77 5.81 -6.66
CA TYR A 469 -6.93 5.93 -5.76
C TYR A 469 -8.23 5.72 -6.52
N ARG A 470 -9.16 4.93 -5.97
CA ARG A 470 -10.49 4.70 -6.53
C ARG A 470 -11.59 4.80 -5.47
N ALA A 471 -12.75 5.32 -5.87
CA ALA A 471 -13.83 5.70 -4.97
C ALA A 471 -14.44 4.54 -4.17
N THR A 472 -14.38 3.31 -4.67
CA THR A 472 -14.93 2.13 -3.95
C THR A 472 -14.30 1.96 -2.58
N GLU A 473 -13.02 2.33 -2.40
CA GLU A 473 -12.38 2.28 -1.09
C GLU A 473 -13.06 3.21 -0.08
N ALA A 474 -13.61 4.36 -0.50
CA ALA A 474 -14.34 5.23 0.40
C ALA A 474 -15.61 4.57 0.95
N LEU A 475 -16.34 3.82 0.10
CA LEU A 475 -17.50 3.05 0.56
C LEU A 475 -17.11 2.05 1.64
N LEU A 476 -16.00 1.32 1.41
CA LEU A 476 -15.46 0.33 2.36
C LEU A 476 -14.95 0.98 3.66
N ASN A 477 -14.23 2.11 3.57
CA ASN A 477 -13.74 2.85 4.72
C ASN A 477 -14.88 3.35 5.60
N TYR A 478 -15.97 3.86 4.99
CA TYR A 478 -17.16 4.29 5.71
C TYR A 478 -17.83 3.12 6.44
N MET A 479 -18.06 2.00 5.76
CA MET A 479 -18.70 0.81 6.33
C MET A 479 -17.95 0.32 7.56
N GLU A 480 -16.64 0.19 7.46
CA GLU A 480 -15.81 -0.29 8.56
C GLU A 480 -15.77 0.71 9.71
N ALA A 481 -15.49 2.00 9.44
CA ALA A 481 -15.46 3.04 10.47
C ALA A 481 -16.80 3.16 11.21
N CYS A 482 -17.93 3.07 10.51
CA CYS A 482 -19.26 3.08 11.08
C CYS A 482 -19.46 1.94 12.08
N TYR A 483 -19.11 0.71 11.68
CA TYR A 483 -19.26 -0.44 12.56
C TYR A 483 -18.27 -0.45 13.72
N GLU A 484 -17.01 -0.10 13.45
CA GLU A 484 -15.95 -0.01 14.48
C GLU A 484 -16.30 1.03 15.56
N LYS A 485 -16.96 2.14 15.20
CA LYS A 485 -17.38 3.20 16.11
C LYS A 485 -18.66 2.85 16.87
N ASN A 486 -19.68 2.35 16.18
CA ASN A 486 -21.07 2.28 16.69
C ASN A 486 -21.51 0.87 17.03
N HIS A 487 -20.76 -0.18 16.68
CA HIS A 487 -21.14 -1.60 16.71
C HIS A 487 -22.47 -1.88 15.99
N SER A 488 -22.81 -1.05 15.01
CA SER A 488 -23.98 -1.15 14.17
C SER A 488 -23.77 -0.41 12.86
N LEU A 489 -24.50 -0.80 11.81
CA LEU A 489 -24.46 -0.14 10.51
C LEU A 489 -25.63 0.84 10.39
N ASP A 490 -25.33 2.06 9.99
CA ASP A 490 -26.34 3.02 9.59
C ASP A 490 -26.86 2.74 8.15
N ASN A 491 -27.82 3.54 7.70
CA ASN A 491 -28.44 3.35 6.38
C ASN A 491 -27.42 3.54 5.23
N SER A 492 -26.47 4.47 5.36
CA SER A 492 -25.45 4.70 4.35
C SER A 492 -24.50 3.51 4.23
N ALA A 493 -24.02 2.98 5.36
CA ALA A 493 -23.16 1.79 5.37
C ALA A 493 -23.83 0.57 4.77
N LYS A 494 -25.13 0.34 5.07
CA LYS A 494 -25.94 -0.74 4.47
C LYS A 494 -26.10 -0.56 2.96
N GLU A 495 -26.41 0.65 2.51
CA GLU A 495 -26.53 0.99 1.09
C GLU A 495 -25.20 0.74 0.33
N TYR A 496 -24.08 1.20 0.89
CA TYR A 496 -22.76 1.01 0.26
C TYR A 496 -22.40 -0.46 0.14
N TRP A 497 -22.68 -1.26 1.15
CA TRP A 497 -22.44 -2.69 1.10
C TRP A 497 -23.27 -3.37 0.01
N GLN A 498 -24.56 -3.06 -0.09
CA GLN A 498 -25.44 -3.57 -1.13
C GLN A 498 -24.97 -3.19 -2.55
N ILE A 499 -24.49 -1.97 -2.74
CA ILE A 499 -23.94 -1.50 -4.02
C ILE A 499 -22.71 -2.32 -4.43
N ILE A 500 -21.75 -2.54 -3.53
CA ILE A 500 -20.55 -3.32 -3.82
C ILE A 500 -20.91 -4.77 -4.15
N ARG A 501 -21.77 -5.40 -3.36
CA ARG A 501 -22.21 -6.78 -3.60
C ARG A 501 -22.96 -6.93 -4.91
N LYS A 502 -23.85 -6.01 -5.24
CA LYS A 502 -24.57 -6.00 -6.51
C LYS A 502 -23.59 -5.91 -7.70
N ARG A 503 -22.58 -5.05 -7.62
CA ARG A 503 -21.53 -5.00 -8.64
C ARG A 503 -20.72 -6.30 -8.73
N ALA A 504 -20.48 -6.98 -7.62
CA ALA A 504 -19.81 -8.28 -7.57
C ALA A 504 -20.67 -9.44 -8.06
N ASN A 505 -21.90 -9.21 -8.46
CA ASN A 505 -22.89 -10.23 -8.83
C ASN A 505 -23.12 -11.26 -7.69
N VAL A 506 -23.10 -10.79 -6.46
CA VAL A 506 -23.39 -11.55 -5.23
C VAL A 506 -24.72 -11.06 -4.67
N ASP A 507 -25.53 -11.96 -4.11
CA ASP A 507 -26.76 -11.60 -3.42
C ASP A 507 -26.51 -10.43 -2.46
N SER A 508 -27.29 -9.36 -2.62
CA SER A 508 -27.12 -8.12 -1.84
C SER A 508 -27.58 -8.24 -0.39
N ASP A 509 -28.22 -9.34 -0.01
CA ASP A 509 -28.58 -9.64 1.38
C ASP A 509 -27.35 -10.06 2.19
N PHE A 510 -26.64 -9.06 2.73
CA PHE A 510 -25.47 -9.30 3.58
C PHE A 510 -25.87 -9.87 4.97
N GLU A 511 -27.10 -9.65 5.44
CA GLU A 511 -27.58 -10.21 6.72
C GLU A 511 -27.71 -11.74 6.63
N LYS A 512 -28.14 -12.25 5.48
CA LYS A 512 -28.08 -13.69 5.16
C LYS A 512 -26.65 -14.22 5.31
N THR A 513 -25.67 -13.53 4.71
CA THR A 513 -24.25 -13.93 4.79
C THR A 513 -23.78 -13.97 6.24
N ILE A 514 -24.05 -12.91 7.01
CA ILE A 514 -23.68 -12.82 8.43
C ILE A 514 -24.26 -14.01 9.22
N SER A 515 -25.55 -14.32 9.00
CA SER A 515 -26.23 -15.44 9.67
C SER A 515 -25.67 -16.83 9.35
N LYS A 516 -25.00 -16.98 8.19
CA LYS A 516 -24.38 -18.23 7.72
C LYS A 516 -22.88 -18.32 7.98
N THR A 517 -22.28 -17.25 8.49
CA THR A 517 -20.83 -17.20 8.77
C THR A 517 -20.51 -17.96 10.05
N ASP A 518 -19.64 -18.96 9.93
CA ASP A 518 -19.05 -19.71 11.05
C ASP A 518 -17.62 -19.21 11.26
N MET A 519 -17.41 -18.40 12.29
CA MET A 519 -16.13 -17.79 12.59
C MET A 519 -15.01 -18.81 12.86
N SER A 520 -15.36 -20.03 13.31
CA SER A 520 -14.36 -21.09 13.52
C SER A 520 -13.77 -21.60 12.19
N LYS A 521 -14.60 -21.65 11.14
CA LYS A 521 -14.15 -22.04 9.79
C LYS A 521 -13.44 -20.91 9.05
N GLU A 522 -13.95 -19.70 9.19
CA GLU A 522 -13.33 -18.52 8.56
C GLU A 522 -11.91 -18.27 9.10
N SER A 523 -11.71 -18.48 10.39
CA SER A 523 -10.42 -18.30 11.06
C SER A 523 -9.31 -19.28 10.64
N GLU A 524 -9.65 -20.37 9.96
CA GLU A 524 -8.67 -21.33 9.45
C GLU A 524 -7.83 -20.73 8.31
N ASN A 525 -8.41 -19.80 7.51
CA ASN A 525 -7.83 -19.33 6.26
C ASN A 525 -7.78 -17.80 6.11
N ASP A 526 -8.24 -17.04 7.12
CA ASP A 526 -8.26 -15.58 7.06
C ASP A 526 -7.70 -14.98 8.35
N TRP A 527 -6.53 -14.33 8.24
CA TRP A 527 -5.95 -13.62 9.38
C TRP A 527 -6.85 -12.48 9.86
N GLY A 528 -7.61 -11.86 8.94
CA GLY A 528 -8.56 -10.79 9.26
C GLY A 528 -9.75 -11.21 10.13
N ALA A 529 -9.91 -12.51 10.40
CA ALA A 529 -10.88 -13.03 11.36
C ALA A 529 -10.50 -12.73 12.83
N TYR A 530 -9.26 -12.29 13.06
CA TYR A 530 -8.73 -12.01 14.39
C TYR A 530 -8.47 -10.52 14.61
N SER A 531 -8.54 -10.11 15.88
CA SER A 531 -7.93 -8.91 16.42
C SER A 531 -7.41 -9.18 17.82
N ALA A 532 -6.14 -8.85 18.09
CA ALA A 532 -5.49 -9.07 19.38
C ALA A 532 -5.67 -10.52 19.91
N ASN A 533 -5.42 -11.50 19.04
CA ASN A 533 -5.57 -12.95 19.30
C ASN A 533 -7.00 -13.41 19.69
N ARG A 534 -8.03 -12.66 19.27
CA ARG A 534 -9.43 -13.02 19.51
C ARG A 534 -10.20 -12.99 18.20
N LEU A 535 -11.12 -13.95 18.04
CA LEU A 535 -12.08 -13.90 16.94
C LEU A 535 -12.97 -12.67 17.08
N ILE A 536 -13.18 -11.97 15.98
CA ILE A 536 -14.14 -10.87 15.89
C ILE A 536 -15.56 -11.40 15.63
N ASP A 537 -16.56 -10.54 15.74
CA ASP A 537 -17.94 -10.94 15.40
C ASP A 537 -18.14 -11.10 13.88
N ALA A 538 -19.17 -11.84 13.50
CA ALA A 538 -19.45 -12.17 12.10
C ALA A 538 -19.77 -10.95 11.24
N THR A 539 -20.32 -9.86 11.81
CA THR A 539 -20.64 -8.65 11.05
C THR A 539 -19.36 -7.93 10.66
N LEU A 540 -18.48 -7.65 11.61
CA LEU A 540 -17.19 -7.02 11.36
C LEU A 540 -16.35 -7.87 10.41
N TYR A 541 -16.36 -9.19 10.60
CA TYR A 541 -15.64 -10.10 9.72
C TYR A 541 -16.10 -9.98 8.26
N ASN A 542 -17.41 -9.95 8.02
CA ASN A 542 -17.93 -9.84 6.65
C ASN A 542 -17.69 -8.46 6.02
N ILE A 543 -17.57 -7.39 6.81
CA ILE A 543 -17.09 -6.08 6.33
C ILE A 543 -15.63 -6.19 5.87
N ARG A 544 -14.77 -6.83 6.67
CA ARG A 544 -13.35 -7.08 6.33
C ARG A 544 -13.21 -8.03 5.14
N ARG A 545 -14.08 -9.05 5.02
CA ARG A 545 -14.17 -9.93 3.85
C ARG A 545 -14.48 -9.14 2.58
N GLU A 546 -15.52 -8.27 2.63
CA GLU A 546 -15.89 -7.46 1.47
C GLU A 546 -14.70 -6.58 1.02
N ARG A 547 -14.00 -5.97 1.98
CA ARG A 547 -12.79 -5.19 1.71
C ARG A 547 -11.68 -6.05 1.11
N ARG A 548 -11.41 -7.23 1.64
CA ARG A 548 -10.39 -8.17 1.15
C ARG A 548 -10.66 -8.59 -0.30
N CYS A 549 -11.91 -8.96 -0.60
CA CYS A 549 -12.32 -9.39 -1.94
C CYS A 549 -12.29 -8.24 -2.95
N GLU A 550 -12.76 -7.06 -2.56
CA GLU A 550 -12.86 -5.90 -3.43
C GLU A 550 -11.49 -5.30 -3.77
N LEU A 551 -10.61 -5.18 -2.77
CA LEU A 551 -9.27 -4.57 -2.90
C LEU A 551 -8.18 -5.64 -3.13
N MET A 552 -8.57 -6.83 -3.59
CA MET A 552 -7.65 -7.92 -3.89
C MET A 552 -6.49 -7.46 -4.79
N ALA A 553 -5.26 -7.71 -4.35
CA ALA A 553 -4.04 -7.38 -5.07
C ALA A 553 -3.85 -5.86 -5.35
N GLU A 554 -4.38 -4.97 -4.50
CA GLU A 554 -4.15 -3.52 -4.62
C GLU A 554 -3.18 -2.98 -3.54
N GLY A 555 -2.44 -3.87 -2.86
CA GLY A 555 -1.37 -3.51 -1.93
C GLY A 555 -1.84 -2.94 -0.59
N LEU A 556 -3.10 -3.14 -0.21
CA LEU A 556 -3.65 -2.60 1.03
C LEU A 556 -3.76 -3.64 2.16
N ARG A 557 -3.63 -4.94 1.85
CA ARG A 557 -3.90 -6.02 2.80
C ARG A 557 -3.00 -5.98 4.03
N PHE A 558 -1.68 -5.77 3.85
CA PHE A 558 -0.75 -5.78 4.98
C PHE A 558 -1.03 -4.65 5.97
N MET A 559 -1.33 -3.44 5.49
CA MET A 559 -1.73 -2.31 6.34
C MET A 559 -3.02 -2.61 7.13
N ASP A 560 -4.00 -3.26 6.48
CA ASP A 560 -5.23 -3.68 7.14
C ASP A 560 -4.96 -4.70 8.26
N LEU A 561 -4.15 -5.72 8.00
CA LEU A 561 -3.76 -6.73 8.99
C LEU A 561 -3.01 -6.12 10.19
N CYS A 562 -2.13 -5.15 9.94
CA CYS A 562 -1.41 -4.42 10.98
C CYS A 562 -2.36 -3.61 11.86
N ARG A 563 -3.21 -2.74 11.28
CA ARG A 563 -4.12 -1.89 12.05
C ARG A 563 -5.20 -2.66 12.81
N TRP A 564 -5.58 -3.83 12.32
CA TRP A 564 -6.49 -4.76 13.01
C TRP A 564 -5.82 -5.58 14.11
N ARG A 565 -4.49 -5.54 14.22
CA ARG A 565 -3.72 -6.44 15.10
C ARG A 565 -4.10 -7.90 14.84
N ALA A 566 -4.09 -8.27 13.57
CA ALA A 566 -4.69 -9.52 13.08
C ALA A 566 -3.69 -10.69 12.98
N MET A 567 -2.48 -10.56 13.54
CA MET A 567 -1.43 -11.57 13.39
C MET A 567 -0.98 -12.19 14.73
N ASP A 568 -1.53 -11.75 15.86
CA ASP A 568 -1.16 -12.24 17.20
C ASP A 568 -1.35 -13.75 17.38
N GLN A 569 -2.34 -14.37 16.72
CA GLN A 569 -2.59 -15.81 16.80
C GLN A 569 -1.41 -16.65 16.27
N MET A 570 -0.62 -16.08 15.34
CA MET A 570 0.56 -16.77 14.78
C MET A 570 1.76 -16.79 15.75
N ILE A 571 1.71 -16.05 16.86
CA ILE A 571 2.73 -16.13 17.91
C ILE A 571 2.80 -17.53 18.52
N THR A 572 1.65 -18.17 18.66
CA THR A 572 1.55 -19.52 19.28
C THR A 572 1.12 -20.62 18.32
N ASN A 573 0.44 -20.26 17.24
CA ASN A 573 -0.11 -21.21 16.27
C ASN A 573 0.41 -20.85 14.86
N PRO A 574 1.52 -21.44 14.42
CA PRO A 574 2.09 -21.15 13.11
C PRO A 574 1.09 -21.38 11.98
N TYR A 575 1.04 -20.46 11.01
CA TYR A 575 0.15 -20.53 9.86
C TYR A 575 0.87 -21.07 8.63
N PHE A 576 0.24 -22.01 7.92
CA PHE A 576 0.76 -22.56 6.68
C PHE A 576 0.08 -21.93 5.48
N ILE A 577 0.87 -21.31 4.61
CA ILE A 577 0.38 -20.85 3.30
C ILE A 577 0.01 -22.08 2.46
N GLU A 578 -1.23 -22.10 1.97
CA GLU A 578 -1.72 -23.15 1.09
C GLU A 578 -2.14 -22.58 -0.27
N GLY A 579 -1.86 -23.35 -1.32
CA GLY A 579 -2.32 -23.14 -2.68
C GLY A 579 -3.49 -24.06 -3.02
N PHE A 580 -3.60 -24.47 -4.30
CA PHE A 580 -4.67 -25.29 -4.80
C PHE A 580 -4.61 -26.74 -4.25
N HIS A 581 -5.73 -27.46 -4.37
CA HIS A 581 -5.84 -28.87 -4.01
C HIS A 581 -5.10 -29.70 -5.07
N LEU A 582 -3.84 -30.08 -4.78
CA LEU A 582 -2.99 -30.77 -5.76
C LEU A 582 -3.22 -32.30 -5.72
N TRP A 583 -3.08 -32.89 -4.52
CA TRP A 583 -2.99 -34.32 -4.35
C TRP A 583 -4.36 -35.01 -4.37
N ASN A 584 -4.42 -36.19 -4.98
CA ASN A 584 -5.66 -36.99 -5.16
C ASN A 584 -6.74 -36.26 -5.99
N THR A 585 -6.32 -35.37 -6.90
CA THR A 585 -7.20 -34.63 -7.82
C THR A 585 -6.81 -34.86 -9.29
N PRO A 586 -7.67 -34.55 -10.27
CA PRO A 586 -7.27 -34.59 -11.67
C PRO A 586 -6.07 -33.67 -12.01
N MET A 587 -5.84 -32.63 -11.21
CA MET A 587 -4.75 -31.66 -11.42
C MET A 587 -3.36 -32.25 -11.15
N GLU A 588 -3.27 -33.28 -10.31
CA GLU A 588 -2.00 -34.02 -10.08
C GLU A 588 -1.46 -34.57 -11.40
N GLY A 589 -2.34 -35.09 -12.27
CA GLY A 589 -1.99 -35.64 -13.58
C GLY A 589 -1.56 -34.60 -14.63
N TRP A 590 -1.53 -33.32 -14.33
CA TRP A 590 -1.02 -32.27 -15.22
C TRP A 590 0.53 -32.22 -15.25
N TYR A 591 1.21 -32.89 -14.31
CA TYR A 591 2.64 -32.76 -14.07
C TYR A 591 3.33 -34.12 -14.09
N ASP A 592 4.44 -34.22 -14.84
CA ASP A 592 5.29 -35.41 -14.91
C ASP A 592 6.52 -35.31 -13.98
N ASP A 593 6.74 -34.15 -13.35
CA ASP A 593 7.96 -33.79 -12.61
C ASP A 593 7.71 -33.48 -11.11
N LEU A 594 6.61 -33.99 -10.54
CA LEU A 594 6.33 -33.86 -9.11
C LEU A 594 7.29 -34.69 -8.28
N LEU A 595 8.17 -34.04 -7.52
CA LEU A 595 9.04 -34.66 -6.55
C LEU A 595 8.68 -34.15 -5.14
N ALA A 596 8.12 -35.00 -4.30
CA ALA A 596 7.59 -34.70 -2.97
C ALA A 596 8.27 -35.48 -1.84
N ASP A 597 9.55 -35.81 -2.00
CA ASP A 597 10.33 -36.66 -1.10
C ASP A 597 10.99 -35.91 0.08
N GLY A 598 10.82 -34.61 0.16
CA GLY A 598 11.41 -33.75 1.19
C GLY A 598 12.91 -33.48 1.01
N SER A 599 13.51 -33.92 -0.09
CA SER A 599 14.90 -33.62 -0.43
C SER A 599 15.08 -32.14 -0.85
N ASN A 600 16.32 -31.70 -1.04
CA ASN A 600 16.61 -30.36 -1.54
C ASN A 600 16.13 -30.15 -2.99
N GLU A 601 15.96 -31.23 -3.74
CA GLU A 601 15.45 -31.25 -5.10
C GLU A 601 13.91 -31.34 -5.17
N ALA A 602 13.23 -31.46 -4.01
CA ALA A 602 11.77 -31.54 -3.98
C ALA A 602 11.13 -30.32 -4.67
N THR A 603 10.26 -30.57 -5.64
CA THR A 603 9.57 -29.55 -6.41
C THR A 603 8.28 -29.08 -5.77
N VAL A 604 7.64 -29.95 -4.96
CA VAL A 604 6.37 -29.70 -4.28
C VAL A 604 6.37 -30.26 -2.84
N SER A 605 5.40 -29.82 -2.02
CA SER A 605 5.19 -30.35 -0.68
C SER A 605 4.60 -31.77 -0.71
N SER A 606 4.95 -32.58 0.30
CA SER A 606 4.48 -33.97 0.39
C SER A 606 2.96 -34.05 0.67
N PRO A 607 2.24 -35.03 0.05
CA PRO A 607 0.83 -35.31 0.37
C PRO A 607 0.62 -35.76 1.83
N THR A 608 1.67 -36.23 2.51
CA THR A 608 1.59 -36.60 3.93
C THR A 608 1.47 -35.37 4.85
N LEU A 609 1.82 -34.17 4.37
CA LEU A 609 1.70 -32.92 5.11
C LEU A 609 0.33 -32.23 4.85
N SER A 610 -0.12 -32.23 3.61
CA SER A 610 -1.40 -31.66 3.19
C SER A 610 -1.78 -32.13 1.79
N GLU A 611 -3.07 -32.29 1.50
CA GLU A 611 -3.58 -32.48 0.14
C GLU A 611 -3.46 -31.19 -0.70
N TYR A 612 -3.32 -30.04 -0.03
CA TYR A 612 -3.10 -28.73 -0.64
C TYR A 612 -1.62 -28.44 -0.82
N LEU A 613 -1.28 -27.80 -1.92
CA LEU A 613 0.09 -27.37 -2.19
C LEU A 613 0.56 -26.37 -1.13
N ARG A 614 1.65 -26.70 -0.42
CA ARG A 614 2.29 -25.84 0.59
C ARG A 614 3.64 -25.35 0.09
N PRO A 615 3.73 -24.19 -0.53
CA PRO A 615 4.92 -23.74 -1.25
C PRO A 615 6.19 -23.64 -0.40
N TYR A 616 6.05 -23.44 0.91
CA TYR A 616 7.16 -23.29 1.84
C TYR A 616 7.44 -24.55 2.68
N GLN A 617 6.81 -25.69 2.32
CA GLN A 617 7.01 -26.99 2.97
C GLN A 617 7.54 -28.09 2.02
N LYS A 618 8.36 -27.74 1.02
CA LYS A 618 8.97 -28.71 0.09
C LYS A 618 10.08 -29.52 0.76
N ASN A 619 10.94 -28.83 1.52
CA ASN A 619 12.02 -29.44 2.31
C ASN A 619 12.29 -28.63 3.59
N SER A 620 12.91 -29.28 4.57
CA SER A 620 13.12 -28.70 5.92
C SER A 620 14.08 -27.49 5.97
N ASN A 621 14.79 -27.18 4.90
CA ASN A 621 15.70 -26.05 4.83
C ASN A 621 15.00 -24.74 4.42
N GLN A 622 13.73 -24.81 3.98
CA GLN A 622 13.01 -23.62 3.58
C GLN A 622 12.66 -22.74 4.78
N LYS A 623 12.74 -21.41 4.57
CA LYS A 623 12.15 -20.44 5.51
C LYS A 623 10.69 -20.80 5.76
N CYS A 624 10.26 -20.73 6.98
CA CYS A 624 8.87 -21.00 7.37
C CYS A 624 8.39 -22.44 7.05
N TYR A 625 9.30 -23.43 6.97
CA TYR A 625 8.91 -24.83 6.83
C TYR A 625 7.94 -25.30 7.94
N ASN A 626 8.10 -24.76 9.16
CA ASN A 626 7.22 -25.01 10.30
C ASN A 626 6.04 -24.03 10.39
N GLY A 627 5.73 -23.33 9.31
CA GLY A 627 4.68 -22.31 9.23
C GLY A 627 5.20 -20.91 9.51
N TYR A 628 4.35 -19.93 9.23
CA TYR A 628 4.59 -18.53 9.55
C TYR A 628 4.41 -18.28 11.04
N THR A 629 5.37 -17.65 11.67
CA THR A 629 5.30 -17.17 13.07
C THR A 629 5.26 -15.65 13.09
N TRP A 630 4.85 -15.07 14.22
CA TRP A 630 4.79 -13.64 14.38
C TRP A 630 5.42 -13.19 15.70
N HIS A 631 6.03 -12.01 15.71
CA HIS A 631 6.50 -11.33 16.90
C HIS A 631 5.76 -9.99 17.03
N MET A 632 5.42 -9.59 18.24
CA MET A 632 4.73 -8.32 18.48
C MET A 632 5.50 -7.12 17.90
N ALA A 633 6.82 -7.14 17.99
CA ALA A 633 7.68 -6.09 17.40
C ALA A 633 7.42 -5.86 15.92
N HIS A 634 7.05 -6.90 15.17
CA HIS A 634 6.93 -6.86 13.72
C HIS A 634 5.75 -6.04 13.19
N TYR A 635 4.86 -5.55 14.07
CA TYR A 635 3.85 -4.55 13.68
C TYR A 635 4.44 -3.19 13.30
N LEU A 636 5.68 -2.90 13.73
CA LEU A 636 6.41 -1.68 13.36
C LEU A 636 7.84 -2.04 12.91
N THR A 637 8.34 -1.31 11.93
CA THR A 637 9.71 -1.47 11.42
C THR A 637 10.72 -0.97 12.45
N PRO A 638 11.84 -1.68 12.71
CA PRO A 638 12.90 -1.16 13.57
C PRO A 638 13.59 0.05 12.93
N ILE A 639 13.94 1.03 13.74
CA ILE A 639 14.80 2.14 13.28
C ILE A 639 16.24 1.61 13.18
N MET A 640 16.89 1.91 12.06
CA MET A 640 18.27 1.53 11.77
C MET A 640 19.24 2.04 12.85
N TYR A 641 20.16 1.19 13.29
CA TYR A 641 21.10 1.51 14.36
C TYR A 641 21.93 2.78 14.09
N LYS A 642 22.36 2.99 12.85
CA LYS A 642 23.11 4.19 12.44
C LYS A 642 22.38 5.50 12.77
N GLN A 643 21.03 5.53 12.74
CA GLN A 643 20.26 6.74 13.05
C GLN A 643 20.47 7.18 14.51
N PHE A 644 20.56 6.23 15.43
CA PHE A 644 20.88 6.52 16.82
C PHE A 644 22.28 7.09 16.96
N LEU A 645 23.28 6.51 16.27
CA LEU A 645 24.68 6.97 16.34
C LEU A 645 24.87 8.40 15.84
N ILE A 646 24.23 8.76 14.70
CA ILE A 646 24.40 10.11 14.12
C ILE A 646 23.63 11.19 14.89
N THR A 647 22.65 10.80 15.70
CA THR A 647 21.81 11.72 16.49
C THR A 647 22.19 11.78 17.97
N ILE A 648 23.29 11.15 18.39
CA ILE A 648 23.82 11.31 19.76
C ILE A 648 24.17 12.79 19.98
N SER A 649 23.58 13.42 21.01
CA SER A 649 23.81 14.82 21.34
C SER A 649 25.11 15.03 22.09
N THR A 650 25.45 14.13 23.02
CA THR A 650 26.65 14.19 23.88
C THR A 650 27.21 12.79 24.12
N GLY A 651 28.54 12.68 24.18
CA GLY A 651 29.22 11.41 24.53
C GLY A 651 29.14 10.36 23.40
N ASN A 652 29.08 9.08 23.79
CA ASN A 652 29.06 7.91 22.91
C ASN A 652 27.92 6.94 23.25
N ASN A 653 26.97 7.34 24.10
CA ASN A 653 25.85 6.50 24.48
C ASN A 653 24.67 6.72 23.53
N VAL A 654 24.18 5.67 22.92
CA VAL A 654 22.99 5.70 22.04
C VAL A 654 21.73 6.20 22.74
N ASP A 655 21.66 6.07 24.07
CA ASP A 655 20.53 6.58 24.87
C ASP A 655 20.46 8.11 24.91
N ASP A 656 21.58 8.81 24.60
CA ASP A 656 21.65 10.27 24.47
C ASP A 656 21.02 10.78 23.16
N SER A 657 20.67 9.90 22.22
CA SER A 657 19.91 10.24 21.04
C SER A 657 18.48 10.70 21.43
N PRO A 658 17.88 11.69 20.76
CA PRO A 658 16.46 12.00 20.93
C PRO A 658 15.55 10.89 20.41
N LEU A 659 16.06 9.99 19.58
CA LEU A 659 15.33 8.82 19.12
C LEU A 659 15.12 7.79 20.23
N TYR A 660 14.10 6.99 20.09
CA TYR A 660 13.87 5.73 20.81
C TYR A 660 13.40 4.67 19.82
N GLN A 661 13.73 3.41 20.10
CA GLN A 661 13.38 2.30 19.23
C GLN A 661 11.87 1.97 19.32
N ASN A 662 11.34 1.32 18.29
CA ASN A 662 10.00 0.79 18.33
C ASN A 662 9.86 -0.35 19.36
N PRO A 663 8.63 -0.58 19.91
CA PRO A 663 8.42 -1.57 20.95
C PRO A 663 9.01 -2.94 20.61
N TYR A 664 9.72 -3.53 21.59
CA TYR A 664 10.31 -4.86 21.51
C TYR A 664 11.43 -5.03 20.48
N TRP A 665 11.91 -3.96 19.86
CA TRP A 665 13.11 -3.96 19.05
C TRP A 665 14.31 -3.47 19.87
N PRO A 666 15.47 -4.16 19.84
CA PRO A 666 16.67 -3.67 20.52
C PRO A 666 17.27 -2.46 19.79
N THR A 667 17.98 -1.60 20.54
CA THR A 667 18.78 -0.52 19.98
C THR A 667 20.21 -1.03 19.73
N ALA A 668 20.33 -2.09 18.91
CA ALA A 668 21.60 -2.72 18.56
C ALA A 668 21.49 -3.34 17.16
N ALA A 669 22.52 -3.17 16.33
CA ALA A 669 22.55 -3.71 14.97
C ALA A 669 22.52 -5.25 14.96
N ASP A 670 21.95 -5.82 13.91
CA ASP A 670 21.91 -7.25 13.61
C ASP A 670 21.22 -8.13 14.67
N GLN A 671 20.50 -7.52 15.60
CA GLN A 671 19.75 -8.23 16.62
C GLN A 671 18.29 -8.40 16.20
N PRO A 672 17.68 -9.56 16.44
CA PRO A 672 16.27 -9.82 16.19
C PRO A 672 15.37 -9.13 17.22
N ALA A 673 14.05 -9.18 16.96
CA ALA A 673 13.05 -8.74 17.92
C ALA A 673 13.13 -9.52 19.24
N GLU A 674 12.84 -8.84 20.36
CA GLU A 674 12.85 -9.43 21.71
C GLU A 674 11.53 -10.15 22.06
N LYS A 675 10.40 -9.77 21.41
CA LYS A 675 9.07 -10.31 21.70
C LYS A 675 8.15 -10.30 20.46
#